data_e63b19350caa603ff2b827c13c2eec2e
#
_entry.id   e63b19350caa603ff2b827c13c2eec2e
#
_cell.length_a   1.000
_cell.length_b   1.000
_cell.length_c   1.000
_cell.angle_alpha   90.00
_cell.angle_beta   90.00
_cell.angle_gamma   90.00
#
_symmetry.space_group_name_H-M   'P 1'
#
loop_
_entity.id
_entity.type
_entity.pdbx_description
1 polymer ?
#
loop_
_entity_poly.entity_id
_entity_poly.type
_entity_poly.pdbx_seq_one_letter_code
_entity_poly.pdbx_strand_id
1 'polypeptide(L)'
;MNIDKNKRIGLTDEQVRQSREQHGKNVLTPPQRTSLWKLYLDKYRDPIIQILLVAAFVSLILAFIEKNFMETIGIFVAVFLATTVGFYFERDAAKKFNLLTALSEEQPVKVRRNGKVMEIPRHDVVVGDVVLVEVGDEVPADGELIVCNDLQINESALTGEPVAEKSLEGGGDGAYPRNVILRSTMVMNGRGEFVVTAVGDATEIGKVAKKSTEQTSVETPLHMQLDKLAKRISKVGSVVSVTAFFIFLIHDILTNPAWGGKDYFYMAEIVLKYFMMAVTLIVMAVPEGLPMAITLSLALNMRRMLKSNNLVRKLHACETMGAVTVICTDKTGTLTQNKMQVSALELKQGDEMLLDTAIALNSTAELNDGKPIGNPTESALLLWLDAQGKDYEELRKQVNVLKQLPFSTERKMMATLAEVDGETYLFVKGAPEIVMKKCIIEDRMQRQSAEELDEWQHKAMRTLAFAYKKIEASIMRTSRTSTAEVVALLDANDLQLQAIAAIADPIRPDVPAAVQECRHAGIEVKVVTGDTAATALEIGKQIGVFEDEPENIGADGSLTSLDQQMITGEQWEALSDEEAYERAKDIRVMSRARPTDKQRLVAMLQKRGEVVAVTGDGTNDAPALHYAHVGLSLGSGTSVAKEASDMTLLDDSFKSIANAVMWGRSLYRNLQRFLFFQLVVNVAALLLVLGGSVIGTEMPLTVTQILWVNLIMDTFAALALASLPPSHEVMKDKPRKASDFIINKSIGFGILFCGIVFFLVMFALLVYCERRGKGGVDVHELTMFFTTFVMIQFWNLFNAKALMSHHTAFRHFLKDKGMILVLVLVLVGQWIIVTFGGEMFRTTPLSLHEWLLIIGSTSVVLWAGELWRTFKRMIAKRR
;
A
#
# COMPACT_ATOMS: atom_id res chain seq x y z
N MET A 1 45.93 -20.72 -10.46
CA MET A 1 45.22 -19.56 -10.98
C MET A 1 45.46 -18.40 -10.00
N ASN A 2 46.42 -17.49 -10.31
CA ASN A 2 46.75 -16.36 -9.42
C ASN A 2 45.68 -15.29 -9.56
N ILE A 3 44.62 -15.38 -8.76
CA ILE A 3 43.72 -14.26 -8.56
C ILE A 3 44.49 -13.21 -7.77
N ASP A 4 44.61 -12.04 -8.35
CA ASP A 4 45.34 -10.90 -7.81
C ASP A 4 44.95 -10.70 -6.33
N LYS A 5 45.88 -10.81 -5.39
CA LYS A 5 45.63 -10.68 -3.94
C LYS A 5 44.89 -9.40 -3.59
N ASN A 6 45.03 -8.33 -4.41
CA ASN A 6 44.36 -7.06 -4.24
C ASN A 6 42.83 -7.13 -4.49
N LYS A 7 42.34 -8.02 -5.35
CA LYS A 7 40.90 -8.21 -5.60
C LYS A 7 40.17 -8.84 -4.42
N ARG A 8 40.86 -9.53 -3.50
CA ARG A 8 40.24 -10.13 -2.30
C ARG A 8 40.16 -9.20 -1.10
N ILE A 9 40.90 -8.08 -1.09
CA ILE A 9 40.93 -7.15 0.04
C ILE A 9 39.83 -6.06 -0.13
N GLY A 10 39.40 -5.81 -1.34
CA GLY A 10 38.47 -4.72 -1.67
C GLY A 10 39.15 -3.34 -1.66
N LEU A 11 38.38 -2.29 -2.00
CA LEU A 11 38.90 -0.93 -2.09
C LEU A 11 39.19 -0.33 -0.71
N THR A 12 40.20 0.53 -0.63
CA THR A 12 40.41 1.41 0.51
C THR A 12 39.53 2.65 0.41
N ASP A 13 39.31 3.37 1.52
CA ASP A 13 38.43 4.56 1.57
C ASP A 13 38.90 5.65 0.59
N GLU A 14 40.19 5.79 0.40
CA GLU A 14 40.77 6.72 -0.57
C GLU A 14 40.46 6.31 -2.02
N GLN A 15 40.58 5.01 -2.33
CA GLN A 15 40.22 4.46 -3.65
C GLN A 15 38.74 4.59 -3.92
N VAL A 16 37.87 4.40 -2.90
CA VAL A 16 36.42 4.62 -3.01
C VAL A 16 36.12 6.07 -3.37
N ARG A 17 36.81 7.03 -2.74
CA ARG A 17 36.63 8.46 -3.04
C ARG A 17 37.05 8.78 -4.48
N GLN A 18 38.22 8.31 -4.90
CA GLN A 18 38.73 8.51 -6.28
C GLN A 18 37.80 7.86 -7.32
N SER A 19 37.34 6.64 -7.09
CA SER A 19 36.40 5.97 -8.00
C SER A 19 35.08 6.72 -8.09
N ARG A 20 34.56 7.28 -6.98
CA ARG A 20 33.35 8.07 -6.95
C ARG A 20 33.48 9.39 -7.72
N GLU A 21 34.66 10.03 -7.67
CA GLU A 21 34.93 11.22 -8.45
C GLU A 21 35.04 10.94 -9.95
N GLN A 22 35.58 9.79 -10.34
CA GLN A 22 35.79 9.41 -11.75
C GLN A 22 34.52 8.84 -12.41
N HIS A 23 33.75 8.01 -11.69
CA HIS A 23 32.64 7.24 -12.27
C HIS A 23 31.26 7.68 -11.75
N GLY A 24 31.22 8.61 -10.79
CA GLY A 24 29.97 9.09 -10.19
C GLY A 24 29.37 8.14 -9.15
N LYS A 25 28.10 8.38 -8.79
CA LYS A 25 27.31 7.57 -7.88
C LYS A 25 26.55 6.49 -8.64
N ASN A 26 26.25 5.37 -7.97
CA ASN A 26 25.43 4.31 -8.53
C ASN A 26 23.94 4.65 -8.53
N VAL A 27 23.56 5.74 -9.23
CA VAL A 27 22.20 6.23 -9.37
C VAL A 27 21.87 6.32 -10.85
N LEU A 28 20.72 5.80 -11.25
CA LEU A 28 20.21 6.03 -12.60
C LEU A 28 19.70 7.47 -12.70
N THR A 29 20.10 8.17 -13.75
CA THR A 29 19.57 9.52 -14.00
C THR A 29 18.08 9.39 -14.32
N PRO A 30 17.19 10.03 -13.51
CA PRO A 30 15.77 9.98 -13.82
C PRO A 30 15.53 10.57 -15.22
N PRO A 31 14.55 10.07 -15.97
CA PRO A 31 14.22 10.57 -17.30
C PRO A 31 14.08 12.09 -17.25
N GLN A 32 14.57 12.77 -18.30
CA GLN A 32 14.64 14.24 -18.35
C GLN A 32 13.30 14.83 -17.94
N ARG A 33 13.31 15.57 -16.82
CA ARG A 33 12.11 16.25 -16.34
C ARG A 33 11.66 17.21 -17.43
N THR A 34 10.45 17.01 -17.90
CA THR A 34 9.80 17.98 -18.80
C THR A 34 9.90 19.36 -18.14
N SER A 35 10.28 20.37 -18.91
CA SER A 35 10.38 21.76 -18.42
C SER A 35 9.09 22.14 -17.68
N LEU A 36 9.22 22.77 -16.52
CA LEU A 36 8.07 23.25 -15.73
C LEU A 36 7.14 24.13 -16.56
N TRP A 37 7.70 24.93 -17.48
CA TRP A 37 6.93 25.74 -18.39
C TRP A 37 6.14 24.90 -19.38
N LYS A 38 6.71 23.81 -19.90
CA LYS A 38 5.98 22.90 -20.78
C LYS A 38 4.82 22.23 -20.06
N LEU A 39 5.03 21.73 -18.84
CA LEU A 39 3.97 21.14 -18.00
C LEU A 39 2.86 22.16 -17.67
N TYR A 40 3.23 23.42 -17.41
CA TYR A 40 2.25 24.48 -17.18
C TYR A 40 1.46 24.80 -18.46
N LEU A 41 2.12 24.92 -19.60
CA LEU A 41 1.46 25.18 -20.89
C LEU A 41 0.61 24.02 -21.35
N ASP A 42 0.97 22.78 -21.02
CA ASP A 42 0.16 21.59 -21.35
C ASP A 42 -1.21 21.63 -20.64
N LYS A 43 -1.35 22.36 -19.51
CA LYS A 43 -2.66 22.58 -18.86
C LYS A 43 -3.63 23.34 -19.76
N TYR A 44 -3.16 24.21 -20.64
CA TYR A 44 -4.00 24.93 -21.59
C TYR A 44 -4.52 24.03 -22.75
N ARG A 45 -4.06 22.78 -22.82
CA ARG A 45 -4.60 21.77 -23.74
C ARG A 45 -5.80 21.02 -23.16
N ASP A 46 -6.10 21.23 -21.88
CA ASP A 46 -7.32 20.69 -21.28
C ASP A 46 -8.55 21.20 -22.06
N PRO A 47 -9.45 20.30 -22.51
CA PRO A 47 -10.64 20.69 -23.28
C PRO A 47 -11.51 21.75 -22.59
N ILE A 48 -11.57 21.73 -21.28
CA ILE A 48 -12.37 22.67 -20.48
C ILE A 48 -11.74 24.06 -20.51
N ILE A 49 -10.43 24.13 -20.31
CA ILE A 49 -9.70 25.40 -20.39
C ILE A 49 -9.78 25.96 -21.81
N GLN A 50 -9.77 25.11 -22.81
CA GLN A 50 -9.99 25.55 -24.21
C GLN A 50 -11.39 26.15 -24.41
N ILE A 51 -12.42 25.52 -23.86
CA ILE A 51 -13.79 26.07 -23.89
C ILE A 51 -13.85 27.43 -23.19
N LEU A 52 -13.20 27.55 -22.02
CA LEU A 52 -13.12 28.82 -21.29
C LEU A 52 -12.36 29.90 -22.06
N LEU A 53 -11.30 29.54 -22.80
CA LEU A 53 -10.57 30.47 -23.65
C LEU A 53 -11.41 30.94 -24.84
N VAL A 54 -12.22 30.01 -25.42
CA VAL A 54 -13.20 30.37 -26.45
C VAL A 54 -14.27 31.31 -25.86
N ALA A 55 -14.75 31.04 -24.66
CA ALA A 55 -15.67 31.91 -23.93
C ALA A 55 -15.07 33.29 -23.68
N ALA A 56 -13.82 33.35 -23.22
CA ALA A 56 -13.09 34.62 -23.03
C ALA A 56 -12.95 35.40 -24.32
N PHE A 57 -12.70 34.73 -25.46
CA PHE A 57 -12.62 35.38 -26.77
C PHE A 57 -13.99 35.92 -27.20
N VAL A 58 -15.07 35.16 -27.03
CA VAL A 58 -16.44 35.62 -27.31
C VAL A 58 -16.82 36.79 -26.40
N SER A 59 -16.53 36.68 -25.10
CA SER A 59 -16.74 37.78 -24.13
C SER A 59 -15.94 39.04 -24.55
N LEU A 60 -14.74 38.87 -25.11
CA LEU A 60 -13.96 40.00 -25.63
C LEU A 60 -14.66 40.68 -26.80
N ILE A 61 -15.31 39.94 -27.72
CA ILE A 61 -16.09 40.53 -28.81
C ILE A 61 -17.28 41.29 -28.25
N LEU A 62 -17.99 40.74 -27.27
CA LEU A 62 -19.09 41.40 -26.60
C LEU A 62 -18.60 42.67 -25.87
N ALA A 63 -17.45 42.60 -25.22
CA ALA A 63 -16.84 43.74 -24.51
C ALA A 63 -16.55 44.93 -25.43
N PHE A 64 -16.18 44.69 -26.70
CA PHE A 64 -16.03 45.77 -27.69
C PHE A 64 -17.37 46.40 -28.10
N ILE A 65 -18.47 45.60 -28.12
CA ILE A 65 -19.84 46.06 -28.42
C ILE A 65 -20.38 46.86 -27.26
N GLU A 66 -20.32 46.34 -26.04
CA GLU A 66 -20.87 46.89 -24.81
C GLU A 66 -19.94 47.92 -24.15
N LYS A 67 -18.67 48.06 -24.63
CA LYS A 67 -17.59 48.89 -24.06
C LYS A 67 -17.27 48.61 -22.60
N ASN A 68 -17.55 47.37 -22.17
CA ASN A 68 -17.24 46.89 -20.83
C ASN A 68 -16.29 45.69 -20.89
N PHE A 69 -15.05 45.83 -20.46
CA PHE A 69 -14.01 44.79 -20.50
C PHE A 69 -13.84 44.02 -19.18
N MET A 70 -14.54 44.41 -18.10
CA MET A 70 -14.27 43.91 -16.77
C MET A 70 -14.63 42.41 -16.62
N GLU A 71 -15.72 41.98 -17.26
CA GLU A 71 -16.11 40.56 -17.24
C GLU A 71 -15.09 39.69 -17.99
N THR A 72 -14.64 40.15 -19.15
CA THR A 72 -13.61 39.45 -19.94
C THR A 72 -12.29 39.32 -19.19
N ILE A 73 -11.84 40.40 -18.56
CA ILE A 73 -10.65 40.37 -17.68
C ILE A 73 -10.86 39.36 -16.55
N GLY A 74 -12.05 39.34 -15.96
CA GLY A 74 -12.41 38.38 -14.94
C GLY A 74 -12.28 36.91 -15.37
N ILE A 75 -12.75 36.59 -16.58
CA ILE A 75 -12.62 35.23 -17.12
C ILE A 75 -11.14 34.87 -17.33
N PHE A 76 -10.32 35.76 -17.91
CA PHE A 76 -8.89 35.52 -18.07
C PHE A 76 -8.16 35.33 -16.74
N VAL A 77 -8.44 36.18 -15.74
CA VAL A 77 -7.86 36.08 -14.40
C VAL A 77 -8.27 34.78 -13.73
N ALA A 78 -9.53 34.38 -13.83
CA ALA A 78 -10.03 33.14 -13.26
C ALA A 78 -9.37 31.92 -13.91
N VAL A 79 -9.26 31.88 -15.26
CA VAL A 79 -8.55 30.80 -15.97
C VAL A 79 -7.09 30.75 -15.58
N PHE A 80 -6.42 31.89 -15.45
CA PHE A 80 -5.02 31.96 -15.01
C PHE A 80 -4.83 31.45 -13.57
N LEU A 81 -5.69 31.88 -12.65
CA LEU A 81 -5.65 31.42 -11.25
C LEU A 81 -5.89 29.91 -11.17
N ALA A 82 -6.88 29.42 -11.87
CA ALA A 82 -7.22 28.00 -11.93
C ALA A 82 -6.08 27.12 -12.41
N THR A 83 -5.52 27.48 -13.57
CA THR A 83 -4.39 26.76 -14.15
C THR A 83 -3.17 26.80 -13.22
N THR A 84 -2.91 27.93 -12.59
CA THR A 84 -1.79 28.12 -11.66
C THR A 84 -1.96 27.33 -10.37
N VAL A 85 -3.14 27.39 -9.76
CA VAL A 85 -3.47 26.66 -8.53
C VAL A 85 -3.46 25.14 -8.81
N GLY A 86 -4.10 24.70 -9.87
CA GLY A 86 -4.10 23.28 -10.29
C GLY A 86 -2.69 22.75 -10.54
N PHE A 87 -1.87 23.49 -11.29
CA PHE A 87 -0.47 23.15 -11.54
C PHE A 87 0.36 23.05 -10.26
N TYR A 88 0.18 24.00 -9.33
CA TYR A 88 0.92 24.02 -8.07
C TYR A 88 0.61 22.75 -7.23
N PHE A 89 -0.67 22.42 -7.05
CA PHE A 89 -1.07 21.24 -6.26
C PHE A 89 -0.62 19.94 -6.91
N GLU A 90 -0.73 19.81 -8.22
CA GLU A 90 -0.30 18.61 -8.94
C GLU A 90 1.22 18.43 -8.88
N ARG A 91 1.96 19.51 -9.01
CA ARG A 91 3.41 19.52 -8.84
C ARG A 91 3.83 19.14 -7.43
N ASP A 92 3.17 19.69 -6.40
CA ASP A 92 3.47 19.39 -5.00
C ASP A 92 3.16 17.90 -4.68
N ALA A 93 2.05 17.37 -5.20
CA ALA A 93 1.68 15.97 -5.07
C ALA A 93 2.71 15.06 -5.76
N ALA A 94 3.11 15.36 -7.00
CA ALA A 94 4.11 14.61 -7.75
C ALA A 94 5.49 14.67 -7.06
N LYS A 95 5.89 15.82 -6.52
CA LYS A 95 7.15 15.96 -5.77
C LYS A 95 7.15 15.09 -4.51
N LYS A 96 6.04 15.08 -3.76
CA LYS A 96 5.89 14.24 -2.56
C LYS A 96 5.91 12.76 -2.90
N PHE A 97 5.27 12.36 -3.99
CA PHE A 97 5.30 10.98 -4.48
C PHE A 97 6.72 10.53 -4.82
N ASN A 98 7.44 11.29 -5.64
CA ASN A 98 8.81 10.97 -6.05
C ASN A 98 9.77 10.88 -4.84
N LEU A 99 9.59 11.74 -3.83
CA LEU A 99 10.40 11.68 -2.61
C LEU A 99 10.13 10.39 -1.82
N LEU A 100 8.88 9.96 -1.72
CA LEU A 100 8.51 8.73 -1.01
C LEU A 100 9.00 7.48 -1.75
N THR A 101 8.96 7.48 -3.08
CA THR A 101 9.47 6.38 -3.90
C THR A 101 10.98 6.28 -3.82
N ALA A 102 11.70 7.41 -3.80
CA ALA A 102 13.15 7.42 -3.64
C ALA A 102 13.62 6.83 -2.30
N LEU A 103 12.87 7.02 -1.22
CA LEU A 103 13.15 6.38 0.08
C LEU A 103 13.01 4.85 0.05
N SER A 104 12.27 4.32 -0.93
CA SER A 104 12.07 2.88 -1.14
C SER A 104 13.27 2.18 -1.80
N GLU A 105 14.18 2.92 -2.43
CA GLU A 105 15.32 2.38 -3.19
C GLU A 105 16.59 2.18 -2.37
N GLU A 106 16.62 2.54 -1.09
CA GLU A 106 17.77 2.38 -0.21
C GLU A 106 17.86 0.96 0.37
N GLN A 107 18.20 -0.02 -0.46
CA GLN A 107 18.56 -1.35 0.02
C GLN A 107 20.03 -1.40 0.39
N PRO A 108 20.39 -1.97 1.56
CA PRO A 108 21.79 -2.19 1.91
C PRO A 108 22.41 -3.28 1.02
N VAL A 109 23.63 -3.05 0.59
CA VAL A 109 24.42 -3.96 -0.25
C VAL A 109 25.64 -4.40 0.55
N LYS A 110 25.93 -5.71 0.57
CA LYS A 110 27.13 -6.26 1.20
C LYS A 110 28.32 -6.05 0.28
N VAL A 111 29.30 -5.28 0.74
CA VAL A 111 30.56 -5.05 0.01
C VAL A 111 31.76 -5.36 0.88
N ARG A 112 32.87 -5.73 0.24
CA ARG A 112 34.14 -5.88 0.93
C ARG A 112 35.03 -4.67 0.66
N ARG A 113 35.34 -3.92 1.73
CA ARG A 113 36.27 -2.78 1.71
C ARG A 113 37.27 -2.91 2.87
N ASN A 114 38.49 -2.49 2.67
CA ASN A 114 39.57 -2.60 3.70
C ASN A 114 39.69 -4.01 4.30
N GLY A 115 39.43 -5.07 3.54
CA GLY A 115 39.45 -6.45 4.01
C GLY A 115 38.26 -6.89 4.87
N LYS A 116 37.29 -6.01 5.15
CA LYS A 116 36.12 -6.33 5.95
C LYS A 116 34.85 -6.27 5.09
N VAL A 117 33.88 -7.15 5.37
CA VAL A 117 32.58 -7.10 4.79
C VAL A 117 31.73 -6.08 5.57
N MET A 118 31.08 -5.18 4.87
CA MET A 118 30.22 -4.15 5.43
C MET A 118 28.97 -3.96 4.57
N GLU A 119 27.91 -3.47 5.15
CA GLU A 119 26.70 -3.08 4.44
C GLU A 119 26.72 -1.59 4.14
N ILE A 120 26.52 -1.24 2.87
CA ILE A 120 26.44 0.15 2.40
C ILE A 120 25.16 0.36 1.61
N PRO A 121 24.61 1.60 1.54
CA PRO A 121 23.52 1.92 0.65
C PRO A 121 23.86 1.65 -0.82
N ARG A 122 22.91 1.16 -1.60
CA ARG A 122 23.10 0.82 -3.03
C ARG A 122 23.72 1.97 -3.85
N HIS A 123 23.32 3.20 -3.57
CA HIS A 123 23.83 4.39 -4.27
C HIS A 123 25.31 4.72 -3.97
N ASP A 124 25.88 4.12 -2.91
CA ASP A 124 27.25 4.31 -2.49
C ASP A 124 28.23 3.28 -3.06
N VAL A 125 27.73 2.28 -3.81
CA VAL A 125 28.55 1.34 -4.57
C VAL A 125 29.30 2.07 -5.66
N VAL A 126 30.61 1.80 -5.78
CA VAL A 126 31.50 2.43 -6.79
C VAL A 126 32.18 1.37 -7.66
N VAL A 127 32.69 1.80 -8.82
CA VAL A 127 33.48 0.93 -9.69
C VAL A 127 34.71 0.43 -8.95
N GLY A 128 34.99 -0.88 -9.02
CA GLY A 128 36.06 -1.56 -8.29
C GLY A 128 35.69 -2.14 -6.93
N ASP A 129 34.49 -1.84 -6.39
CA ASP A 129 33.98 -2.51 -5.19
C ASP A 129 33.83 -4.01 -5.42
N VAL A 130 34.10 -4.80 -4.38
CA VAL A 130 33.77 -6.22 -4.35
C VAL A 130 32.46 -6.42 -3.66
N VAL A 131 31.45 -6.80 -4.43
CA VAL A 131 30.08 -7.04 -3.94
C VAL A 131 29.88 -8.53 -3.72
N LEU A 132 29.21 -8.85 -2.60
CA LEU A 132 28.81 -10.20 -2.24
C LEU A 132 27.29 -10.33 -2.49
N VAL A 133 26.91 -11.41 -3.20
CA VAL A 133 25.49 -11.70 -3.50
C VAL A 133 25.15 -13.14 -3.15
N GLU A 134 23.95 -13.32 -2.60
CA GLU A 134 23.37 -14.59 -2.17
C GLU A 134 21.95 -14.73 -2.75
N VAL A 135 21.36 -15.90 -2.60
CA VAL A 135 19.99 -16.17 -3.06
C VAL A 135 19.01 -15.11 -2.54
N GLY A 136 18.27 -14.49 -3.46
CA GLY A 136 17.30 -13.42 -3.13
C GLY A 136 17.86 -12.01 -3.17
N ASP A 137 19.15 -11.82 -3.44
CA ASP A 137 19.73 -10.50 -3.62
C ASP A 137 19.52 -9.98 -5.05
N GLU A 138 19.29 -8.69 -5.17
CA GLU A 138 19.34 -7.95 -6.43
C GLU A 138 20.77 -7.47 -6.67
N VAL A 139 21.28 -7.69 -7.89
CA VAL A 139 22.60 -7.22 -8.30
C VAL A 139 22.60 -5.69 -8.39
N PRO A 140 23.42 -4.97 -7.58
CA PRO A 140 23.34 -3.52 -7.47
C PRO A 140 23.97 -2.75 -8.64
N ALA A 141 24.92 -3.37 -9.34
CA ALA A 141 25.74 -2.75 -10.40
C ALA A 141 26.27 -3.83 -11.35
N ASP A 142 26.68 -3.46 -12.57
CA ASP A 142 27.30 -4.42 -13.47
C ASP A 142 28.71 -4.78 -12.99
N GLY A 143 29.10 -6.04 -13.14
CA GLY A 143 30.40 -6.49 -12.68
C GLY A 143 30.87 -7.79 -13.28
N GLU A 144 32.11 -8.18 -12.91
CA GLU A 144 32.73 -9.43 -13.31
C GLU A 144 32.95 -10.33 -12.11
N LEU A 145 32.52 -11.59 -12.20
CA LEU A 145 32.61 -12.59 -11.14
C LEU A 145 34.04 -12.95 -10.81
N ILE A 146 34.35 -12.98 -9.51
CA ILE A 146 35.62 -13.45 -8.96
C ILE A 146 35.46 -14.72 -8.09
N VAL A 147 34.25 -14.96 -7.57
CA VAL A 147 33.84 -16.19 -6.91
C VAL A 147 32.47 -16.58 -7.42
N CYS A 148 32.29 -17.85 -7.76
CA CYS A 148 31.02 -18.37 -8.26
C CYS A 148 30.82 -19.77 -7.68
N ASN A 149 29.74 -19.98 -6.92
CA ASN A 149 29.33 -21.26 -6.35
C ASN A 149 27.86 -21.51 -6.73
N ASP A 150 27.63 -22.33 -7.76
CA ASP A 150 26.32 -22.72 -8.29
C ASP A 150 25.38 -21.53 -8.52
N LEU A 151 25.94 -20.41 -9.02
CA LEU A 151 25.25 -19.15 -9.17
C LEU A 151 24.32 -19.18 -10.39
N GLN A 152 23.02 -19.03 -10.15
CA GLN A 152 21.99 -18.88 -11.17
C GLN A 152 21.29 -17.52 -10.98
N ILE A 153 21.14 -16.78 -12.08
CA ILE A 153 20.61 -15.43 -12.07
C ILE A 153 19.43 -15.33 -13.04
N ASN A 154 18.38 -14.63 -12.62
CA ASN A 154 17.29 -14.26 -13.50
C ASN A 154 17.67 -12.98 -14.25
N GLU A 155 17.89 -13.11 -15.55
CA GLU A 155 18.24 -12.01 -16.46
C GLU A 155 17.08 -11.64 -17.40
N SER A 156 15.86 -12.13 -17.12
CA SER A 156 14.70 -11.95 -18.02
C SER A 156 14.38 -10.50 -18.33
N ALA A 157 14.67 -9.57 -17.43
CA ALA A 157 14.46 -8.14 -17.63
C ALA A 157 15.36 -7.52 -18.71
N LEU A 158 16.50 -8.14 -18.99
CA LEU A 158 17.50 -7.65 -19.97
C LEU A 158 17.63 -8.55 -21.19
N THR A 159 17.60 -9.87 -20.99
CA THR A 159 17.85 -10.86 -22.03
C THR A 159 16.62 -11.67 -22.43
N GLY A 160 15.59 -11.67 -21.60
CA GLY A 160 14.42 -12.53 -21.73
C GLY A 160 14.61 -13.95 -21.16
N GLU A 161 15.81 -14.29 -20.67
CA GLU A 161 16.11 -15.62 -20.11
C GLU A 161 15.81 -15.65 -18.60
N PRO A 162 14.91 -16.52 -18.13
CA PRO A 162 14.51 -16.57 -16.73
C PRO A 162 15.56 -17.19 -15.82
N VAL A 163 16.49 -17.97 -16.36
CA VAL A 163 17.60 -18.58 -15.60
C VAL A 163 18.86 -18.59 -16.45
N ALA A 164 19.87 -17.82 -16.03
CA ALA A 164 21.20 -17.83 -16.62
C ALA A 164 22.21 -18.44 -15.62
N GLU A 165 22.85 -19.56 -16.00
CA GLU A 165 23.95 -20.14 -15.20
C GLU A 165 25.20 -19.33 -15.38
N LYS A 166 25.81 -18.92 -14.26
CA LYS A 166 27.05 -18.13 -14.23
C LYS A 166 28.27 -18.99 -13.92
N SER A 167 29.40 -18.61 -14.47
CA SER A 167 30.69 -19.27 -14.20
C SER A 167 31.82 -18.26 -14.28
N LEU A 168 32.99 -18.63 -13.74
CA LEU A 168 34.20 -17.80 -13.81
C LEU A 168 34.82 -17.78 -15.21
N GLU A 169 34.45 -18.73 -16.06
CA GLU A 169 34.93 -18.82 -17.45
C GLU A 169 34.01 -17.98 -18.36
N GLY A 170 34.61 -17.03 -19.05
CA GLY A 170 33.90 -16.12 -19.97
C GLY A 170 33.51 -16.77 -21.29
N GLY A 171 32.69 -17.81 -21.26
CA GLY A 171 32.13 -18.47 -22.45
C GLY A 171 30.61 -18.58 -22.33
N GLY A 172 29.91 -18.88 -23.41
CA GLY A 172 28.46 -19.14 -23.42
C GLY A 172 27.80 -18.59 -24.66
N ASP A 173 26.66 -19.19 -25.08
CA ASP A 173 25.87 -18.79 -26.24
C ASP A 173 24.82 -17.70 -25.88
N GLY A 174 24.82 -17.17 -24.64
CA GLY A 174 23.91 -16.12 -24.16
C GLY A 174 24.27 -14.73 -24.66
N ALA A 175 23.36 -13.76 -24.46
CA ALA A 175 23.54 -12.36 -24.84
C ALA A 175 24.74 -11.69 -24.14
N TYR A 176 25.11 -12.18 -22.97
CA TYR A 176 26.28 -11.72 -22.18
C TYR A 176 27.16 -12.90 -21.75
N PRO A 177 28.50 -12.67 -21.54
CA PRO A 177 29.40 -13.71 -21.06
C PRO A 177 28.99 -14.23 -19.68
N ARG A 178 29.21 -15.53 -19.42
CA ARG A 178 28.82 -16.17 -18.14
C ARG A 178 29.53 -15.60 -16.90
N ASN A 179 30.67 -14.97 -17.06
CA ASN A 179 31.39 -14.30 -15.96
C ASN A 179 30.92 -12.87 -15.67
N VAL A 180 29.98 -12.34 -16.48
CA VAL A 180 29.42 -11.01 -16.28
C VAL A 180 28.11 -11.11 -15.55
N ILE A 181 27.92 -10.23 -14.55
CA ILE A 181 26.70 -10.07 -13.77
C ILE A 181 26.16 -8.67 -14.00
N LEU A 182 24.85 -8.55 -14.20
CA LEU A 182 24.21 -7.32 -14.65
C LEU A 182 23.34 -6.72 -13.56
N ARG A 183 23.33 -5.39 -13.49
CA ARG A 183 22.48 -4.63 -12.56
C ARG A 183 21.00 -4.96 -12.75
N SER A 184 20.28 -4.98 -11.61
CA SER A 184 18.81 -5.25 -11.55
C SER A 184 18.43 -6.65 -12.02
N THR A 185 19.38 -7.58 -12.05
CA THR A 185 19.12 -9.02 -12.15
C THR A 185 19.07 -9.64 -10.76
N MET A 186 18.42 -10.81 -10.62
CA MET A 186 18.12 -11.44 -9.34
C MET A 186 18.84 -12.76 -9.18
N VAL A 187 19.47 -12.97 -8.03
CA VAL A 187 20.10 -14.25 -7.70
C VAL A 187 19.03 -15.26 -7.31
N MET A 188 18.90 -16.32 -8.12
CA MET A 188 17.91 -17.40 -7.93
C MET A 188 18.47 -18.59 -7.16
N ASN A 189 19.77 -18.89 -7.33
CA ASN A 189 20.45 -19.98 -6.65
C ASN A 189 21.94 -19.67 -6.47
N GLY A 190 22.57 -20.26 -5.45
CA GLY A 190 23.99 -20.15 -5.21
C GLY A 190 24.43 -18.83 -4.57
N ARG A 191 25.74 -18.57 -4.63
CA ARG A 191 26.37 -17.34 -4.12
C ARG A 191 27.54 -16.93 -5.00
N GLY A 192 27.81 -15.61 -5.05
CA GLY A 192 28.92 -15.10 -5.83
C GLY A 192 29.55 -13.85 -5.22
N GLU A 193 30.80 -13.60 -5.59
CA GLU A 193 31.46 -12.32 -5.38
C GLU A 193 31.87 -11.76 -6.74
N PHE A 194 31.66 -10.47 -6.97
CA PHE A 194 32.03 -9.83 -8.22
C PHE A 194 32.63 -8.45 -7.99
N VAL A 195 33.49 -8.04 -8.92
CA VAL A 195 34.06 -6.68 -8.95
C VAL A 195 33.17 -5.80 -9.84
N VAL A 196 32.75 -4.67 -9.31
CA VAL A 196 31.91 -3.70 -10.03
C VAL A 196 32.69 -3.08 -11.19
N THR A 197 32.15 -3.17 -12.40
CA THR A 197 32.77 -2.60 -13.62
C THR A 197 32.04 -1.36 -14.11
N ALA A 198 30.72 -1.24 -13.86
CA ALA A 198 29.94 -0.06 -14.23
C ALA A 198 28.88 0.25 -13.19
N VAL A 199 28.62 1.53 -12.96
CA VAL A 199 27.61 2.06 -12.02
C VAL A 199 26.68 3.04 -12.70
N GLY A 200 25.47 3.21 -12.15
CA GLY A 200 24.50 4.20 -12.60
C GLY A 200 24.13 4.08 -14.08
N ASP A 201 24.16 5.17 -14.81
CA ASP A 201 23.80 5.24 -16.23
C ASP A 201 24.78 4.48 -17.16
N ALA A 202 25.97 4.14 -16.67
CA ALA A 202 26.95 3.39 -17.43
C ALA A 202 26.64 1.87 -17.47
N THR A 203 25.74 1.38 -16.60
CA THR A 203 25.28 -0.02 -16.60
C THR A 203 24.43 -0.34 -17.83
N GLU A 204 24.30 -1.62 -18.20
CA GLU A 204 23.47 -2.03 -19.36
C GLU A 204 22.02 -1.57 -19.20
N ILE A 205 21.44 -1.75 -18.03
CA ILE A 205 20.07 -1.25 -17.75
C ILE A 205 20.01 0.28 -17.79
N GLY A 206 21.07 0.98 -17.36
CA GLY A 206 21.16 2.44 -17.47
C GLY A 206 21.14 2.94 -18.91
N LYS A 207 21.84 2.23 -19.82
CA LYS A 207 21.83 2.53 -21.27
C LYS A 207 20.46 2.30 -21.89
N VAL A 208 19.71 1.25 -21.46
CA VAL A 208 18.34 0.98 -21.91
C VAL A 208 17.39 2.04 -21.38
N ALA A 209 17.49 2.39 -20.10
CA ALA A 209 16.64 3.41 -19.47
C ALA A 209 16.77 4.79 -20.13
N LYS A 210 17.98 5.15 -20.55
CA LYS A 210 18.24 6.39 -21.32
C LYS A 210 17.56 6.42 -22.69
N LYS A 211 17.37 5.26 -23.33
CA LYS A 211 16.70 5.15 -24.64
C LYS A 211 15.18 5.08 -24.51
N SER A 212 14.65 4.65 -23.37
CA SER A 212 13.22 4.50 -23.12
C SER A 212 12.67 5.79 -22.49
N THR A 213 12.20 6.73 -23.32
CA THR A 213 11.69 8.04 -22.92
C THR A 213 10.20 8.01 -22.53
N GLU A 214 9.54 6.87 -22.54
CA GLU A 214 8.11 6.76 -22.25
C GLU A 214 7.86 6.39 -20.78
N GLN A 215 7.44 7.40 -20.01
CA GLN A 215 6.76 7.16 -18.72
C GLN A 215 5.36 6.62 -19.01
N THR A 216 5.16 5.33 -18.93
CA THR A 216 3.83 4.73 -18.80
C THR A 216 3.35 4.95 -17.39
N SER A 217 2.61 6.04 -17.17
CA SER A 217 1.83 6.19 -15.94
C SER A 217 0.70 5.15 -15.96
N VAL A 218 0.81 4.12 -15.16
CA VAL A 218 -0.27 3.14 -14.98
C VAL A 218 -1.40 3.84 -14.23
N GLU A 219 -2.53 4.09 -14.94
CA GLU A 219 -3.72 4.68 -14.33
C GLU A 219 -4.35 3.71 -13.32
N THR A 220 -4.76 4.23 -12.17
CA THR A 220 -5.44 3.40 -11.16
C THR A 220 -6.87 3.06 -11.59
N PRO A 221 -7.45 1.90 -11.16
CA PRO A 221 -8.84 1.55 -11.46
C PRO A 221 -9.85 2.65 -11.07
N LEU A 222 -9.61 3.33 -9.96
CA LEU A 222 -10.41 4.46 -9.51
C LEU A 222 -10.30 5.65 -10.48
N HIS A 223 -9.09 5.96 -10.94
CA HIS A 223 -8.86 7.03 -11.92
C HIS A 223 -9.66 6.76 -13.19
N MET A 224 -9.61 5.53 -13.71
CA MET A 224 -10.41 5.13 -14.88
C MET A 224 -11.93 5.22 -14.66
N GLN A 225 -12.43 4.85 -13.44
CA GLN A 225 -13.86 4.97 -13.13
C GLN A 225 -14.29 6.44 -13.07
N LEU A 226 -13.46 7.29 -12.46
CA LEU A 226 -13.76 8.71 -12.30
C LEU A 226 -13.62 9.47 -13.64
N ASP A 227 -12.68 9.11 -14.48
CA ASP A 227 -12.58 9.62 -15.86
C ASP A 227 -13.83 9.26 -16.68
N LYS A 228 -14.29 8.00 -16.60
CA LYS A 228 -15.57 7.59 -17.21
C LYS A 228 -16.76 8.37 -16.67
N LEU A 229 -16.79 8.66 -15.37
CA LEU A 229 -17.83 9.49 -14.75
C LEU A 229 -17.78 10.92 -15.29
N ALA A 230 -16.61 11.56 -15.28
CA ALA A 230 -16.41 12.91 -15.78
C ALA A 230 -16.83 13.03 -17.27
N LYS A 231 -16.42 12.08 -18.12
CA LYS A 231 -16.83 12.01 -19.53
C LYS A 231 -18.35 11.87 -19.70
N ARG A 232 -19.03 11.06 -18.87
CA ARG A 232 -20.50 10.94 -18.91
C ARG A 232 -21.19 12.23 -18.50
N ILE A 233 -20.73 12.86 -17.41
CA ILE A 233 -21.30 14.12 -16.92
C ILE A 233 -21.08 15.22 -17.95
N SER A 234 -19.86 15.35 -18.50
CA SER A 234 -19.56 16.33 -19.55
C SER A 234 -20.41 16.14 -20.79
N LYS A 235 -20.63 14.89 -21.22
CA LYS A 235 -21.52 14.57 -22.35
C LYS A 235 -22.96 15.01 -22.09
N VAL A 236 -23.50 14.68 -20.89
CA VAL A 236 -24.87 15.11 -20.51
C VAL A 236 -24.96 16.63 -20.43
N GLY A 237 -23.97 17.27 -19.78
CA GLY A 237 -23.89 18.73 -19.67
C GLY A 237 -23.83 19.41 -21.03
N SER A 238 -23.01 18.90 -21.95
CA SER A 238 -22.91 19.42 -23.33
C SER A 238 -24.24 19.29 -24.09
N VAL A 239 -24.92 18.15 -24.00
CA VAL A 239 -26.23 17.95 -24.65
C VAL A 239 -27.25 18.91 -24.08
N VAL A 240 -27.32 19.07 -22.75
CA VAL A 240 -28.23 20.01 -22.09
C VAL A 240 -27.94 21.44 -22.52
N SER A 241 -26.67 21.83 -22.53
CA SER A 241 -26.22 23.17 -22.92
C SER A 241 -26.59 23.52 -24.38
N VAL A 242 -26.25 22.62 -25.31
CA VAL A 242 -26.57 22.82 -26.74
C VAL A 242 -28.07 22.85 -26.96
N THR A 243 -28.83 21.99 -26.29
CA THR A 243 -30.29 21.97 -26.37
C THR A 243 -30.90 23.27 -25.81
N ALA A 244 -30.40 23.74 -24.67
CA ALA A 244 -30.83 25.01 -24.08
C ALA A 244 -30.51 26.18 -25.02
N PHE A 245 -29.32 26.24 -25.61
CA PHE A 245 -28.95 27.25 -26.60
C PHE A 245 -29.97 27.35 -27.72
N PHE A 246 -30.32 26.24 -28.35
CA PHE A 246 -31.28 26.24 -29.46
C PHE A 246 -32.71 26.55 -29.01
N ILE A 247 -33.15 26.02 -27.88
CA ILE A 247 -34.51 26.29 -27.34
C ILE A 247 -34.68 27.79 -27.07
N PHE A 248 -33.74 28.41 -26.36
CA PHE A 248 -33.83 29.82 -26.01
C PHE A 248 -33.64 30.71 -27.22
N LEU A 249 -32.74 30.41 -28.14
CA LEU A 249 -32.55 31.15 -29.37
C LEU A 249 -33.82 31.09 -30.27
N ILE A 250 -34.41 29.91 -30.45
CA ILE A 250 -35.62 29.73 -31.23
C ILE A 250 -36.78 30.45 -30.54
N HIS A 251 -36.94 30.35 -29.23
CA HIS A 251 -37.95 31.08 -28.49
C HIS A 251 -37.82 32.60 -28.68
N ASP A 252 -36.60 33.14 -28.58
CA ASP A 252 -36.34 34.56 -28.76
C ASP A 252 -36.65 34.99 -30.21
N ILE A 253 -36.22 34.19 -31.20
CA ILE A 253 -36.56 34.47 -32.61
C ILE A 253 -38.08 34.54 -32.84
N LEU A 254 -38.86 33.72 -32.13
CA LEU A 254 -40.31 33.65 -32.30
C LEU A 254 -41.05 34.75 -31.53
N THR A 255 -40.50 35.23 -30.42
CA THR A 255 -41.18 36.14 -29.48
C THR A 255 -40.67 37.59 -29.54
N ASN A 256 -39.42 37.79 -29.89
CA ASN A 256 -38.80 39.12 -29.90
C ASN A 256 -38.99 39.84 -31.25
N PRO A 257 -39.71 40.93 -31.30
CA PRO A 257 -39.95 41.68 -32.55
C PRO A 257 -38.70 42.23 -33.24
N ALA A 258 -37.57 42.32 -32.51
CA ALA A 258 -36.28 42.80 -33.04
C ALA A 258 -35.76 41.93 -34.19
N TRP A 259 -36.12 40.64 -34.26
CA TRP A 259 -35.75 39.77 -35.37
C TRP A 259 -36.43 40.11 -36.71
N GLY A 260 -37.52 40.86 -36.66
CA GLY A 260 -38.19 41.44 -37.87
C GLY A 260 -37.49 42.71 -38.37
N GLY A 261 -36.57 43.28 -37.66
CA GLY A 261 -35.81 44.47 -38.00
C GLY A 261 -34.59 44.16 -38.87
N LYS A 262 -33.91 45.24 -39.34
CA LYS A 262 -32.67 45.13 -40.12
C LYS A 262 -31.39 45.36 -39.26
N ASP A 263 -31.52 45.28 -37.92
CA ASP A 263 -30.36 45.47 -37.05
C ASP A 263 -29.60 44.16 -36.80
N TYR A 264 -28.74 43.84 -37.72
CA TYR A 264 -27.90 42.62 -37.67
C TYR A 264 -26.93 42.63 -36.50
N PHE A 265 -26.49 43.79 -35.98
CA PHE A 265 -25.61 43.88 -34.82
C PHE A 265 -26.33 43.43 -33.54
N TYR A 266 -27.55 43.90 -33.33
CA TYR A 266 -28.38 43.49 -32.19
C TYR A 266 -28.72 41.99 -32.22
N MET A 267 -29.00 41.45 -33.41
CA MET A 267 -29.21 39.99 -33.59
C MET A 267 -27.96 39.18 -33.23
N ALA A 268 -26.78 39.66 -33.69
CA ALA A 268 -25.50 38.99 -33.36
C ALA A 268 -25.21 39.05 -31.86
N GLU A 269 -25.51 40.17 -31.20
CA GLU A 269 -25.33 40.31 -29.74
C GLU A 269 -26.22 39.31 -28.99
N ILE A 270 -27.46 39.13 -29.36
CA ILE A 270 -28.38 38.13 -28.76
C ILE A 270 -27.82 36.72 -28.93
N VAL A 271 -27.40 36.36 -30.13
CA VAL A 271 -26.80 35.02 -30.38
C VAL A 271 -25.56 34.78 -29.51
N LEU A 272 -24.71 35.80 -29.38
CA LEU A 272 -23.51 35.71 -28.54
C LEU A 272 -23.86 35.57 -27.05
N LYS A 273 -24.89 36.26 -26.55
CA LYS A 273 -25.42 36.13 -25.17
C LYS A 273 -25.90 34.71 -24.89
N TYR A 274 -26.68 34.10 -25.80
CA TYR A 274 -27.13 32.71 -25.65
C TYR A 274 -25.95 31.72 -25.77
N PHE A 275 -24.96 32.03 -26.60
CA PHE A 275 -23.76 31.22 -26.68
C PHE A 275 -22.97 31.28 -25.38
N MET A 276 -22.79 32.46 -24.77
CA MET A 276 -22.14 32.60 -23.46
C MET A 276 -22.89 31.84 -22.36
N MET A 277 -24.24 31.87 -22.39
CA MET A 277 -25.04 31.05 -21.48
C MET A 277 -24.77 29.56 -21.69
N ALA A 278 -24.68 29.07 -22.91
CA ALA A 278 -24.40 27.68 -23.22
C ALA A 278 -23.04 27.26 -22.73
N VAL A 279 -22.01 28.09 -22.91
CA VAL A 279 -20.69 27.85 -22.39
C VAL A 279 -20.68 27.78 -20.85
N THR A 280 -21.41 28.69 -20.23
CA THR A 280 -21.60 28.72 -18.77
C THR A 280 -22.18 27.40 -18.25
N LEU A 281 -23.22 26.88 -18.95
CA LEU A 281 -23.81 25.58 -18.60
C LEU A 281 -22.84 24.40 -18.76
N ILE A 282 -21.97 24.40 -19.78
CA ILE A 282 -20.95 23.37 -19.98
C ILE A 282 -19.95 23.42 -18.81
N VAL A 283 -19.44 24.61 -18.48
CA VAL A 283 -18.48 24.80 -17.40
C VAL A 283 -19.05 24.34 -16.05
N MET A 284 -20.33 24.62 -15.78
CA MET A 284 -21.00 24.13 -14.57
C MET A 284 -21.14 22.62 -14.50
N ALA A 285 -21.37 21.98 -15.64
CA ALA A 285 -21.60 20.54 -15.69
C ALA A 285 -20.32 19.74 -15.43
N VAL A 286 -19.13 20.28 -15.69
CA VAL A 286 -17.88 19.55 -15.64
C VAL A 286 -17.25 19.64 -14.26
N PRO A 287 -16.92 18.49 -13.61
CA PRO A 287 -16.28 18.45 -12.29
C PRO A 287 -14.78 18.68 -12.40
N GLU A 288 -14.32 19.92 -12.53
CA GLU A 288 -12.91 20.28 -12.73
C GLU A 288 -11.99 19.91 -11.56
N GLY A 289 -12.49 19.96 -10.33
CA GLY A 289 -11.74 19.60 -9.12
C GLY A 289 -11.44 18.11 -8.97
N LEU A 290 -12.05 17.24 -9.78
CA LEU A 290 -12.00 15.79 -9.59
C LEU A 290 -10.60 15.17 -9.79
N PRO A 291 -9.87 15.40 -10.89
CA PRO A 291 -8.53 14.83 -11.08
C PRO A 291 -7.56 15.25 -9.97
N MET A 292 -7.66 16.51 -9.55
CA MET A 292 -6.81 17.05 -8.49
C MET A 292 -7.18 16.45 -7.13
N ALA A 293 -8.48 16.28 -6.82
CA ALA A 293 -8.93 15.63 -5.59
C ALA A 293 -8.37 14.21 -5.45
N ILE A 294 -8.33 13.46 -6.55
CA ILE A 294 -7.78 12.10 -6.59
C ILE A 294 -6.28 12.12 -6.29
N THR A 295 -5.52 12.90 -7.06
CA THR A 295 -4.07 12.96 -6.93
C THR A 295 -3.65 13.41 -5.53
N LEU A 296 -4.33 14.42 -4.99
CA LEU A 296 -4.09 14.93 -3.65
C LEU A 296 -4.45 13.91 -2.57
N SER A 297 -5.61 13.23 -2.70
CA SER A 297 -6.04 12.18 -1.78
C SER A 297 -5.05 11.02 -1.75
N LEU A 298 -4.60 10.54 -2.91
CA LEU A 298 -3.62 9.47 -3.02
C LEU A 298 -2.29 9.87 -2.38
N ALA A 299 -1.77 11.07 -2.68
CA ALA A 299 -0.51 11.56 -2.13
C ALA A 299 -0.56 11.72 -0.60
N LEU A 300 -1.66 12.26 -0.06
CA LEU A 300 -1.85 12.40 1.39
C LEU A 300 -1.99 11.04 2.09
N ASN A 301 -2.73 10.11 1.49
CA ASN A 301 -2.89 8.76 2.02
C ASN A 301 -1.57 7.99 2.04
N MET A 302 -0.82 8.04 0.96
CA MET A 302 0.49 7.39 0.86
C MET A 302 1.44 7.85 1.97
N ARG A 303 1.52 9.17 2.21
CA ARG A 303 2.32 9.72 3.31
C ARG A 303 1.86 9.22 4.68
N ARG A 304 0.55 9.03 4.85
CA ARG A 304 -0.03 8.53 6.11
C ARG A 304 0.16 7.04 6.28
N MET A 305 0.04 6.26 5.20
CA MET A 305 0.34 4.83 5.17
C MET A 305 1.80 4.58 5.55
N LEU A 306 2.74 5.40 5.04
CA LEU A 306 4.15 5.30 5.45
C LEU A 306 4.34 5.54 6.96
N LYS A 307 3.61 6.49 7.55
CA LYS A 307 3.64 6.70 9.02
C LYS A 307 3.06 5.54 9.81
N SER A 308 2.29 4.67 9.18
CA SER A 308 1.74 3.43 9.73
C SER A 308 2.52 2.21 9.23
N ASN A 309 3.80 2.37 8.96
CA ASN A 309 4.75 1.34 8.51
C ASN A 309 4.39 0.65 7.18
N ASN A 310 3.56 1.29 6.36
CA ASN A 310 3.19 0.80 5.03
C ASN A 310 3.85 1.66 3.95
N LEU A 311 4.91 1.15 3.35
CA LEU A 311 5.59 1.79 2.24
C LEU A 311 4.92 1.42 0.92
N VAL A 312 4.20 2.35 0.34
CA VAL A 312 3.51 2.16 -0.94
C VAL A 312 4.50 2.33 -2.09
N ARG A 313 4.66 1.32 -2.92
CA ARG A 313 5.53 1.31 -4.10
C ARG A 313 4.75 1.65 -5.38
N LYS A 314 3.52 1.16 -5.49
CA LYS A 314 2.62 1.47 -6.62
C LYS A 314 1.34 2.15 -6.13
N LEU A 315 0.96 3.24 -6.77
CA LEU A 315 -0.17 4.09 -6.34
C LEU A 315 -1.51 3.37 -6.20
N HIS A 316 -1.78 2.43 -7.11
CA HIS A 316 -3.04 1.68 -7.10
C HIS A 316 -3.23 0.83 -5.84
N ALA A 317 -2.15 0.40 -5.18
CA ALA A 317 -2.23 -0.38 -3.95
C ALA A 317 -2.98 0.36 -2.83
N CYS A 318 -2.82 1.70 -2.73
CA CYS A 318 -3.54 2.50 -1.73
C CYS A 318 -5.07 2.37 -1.85
N GLU A 319 -5.56 2.30 -3.07
CA GLU A 319 -6.98 2.18 -3.36
C GLU A 319 -7.46 0.75 -3.23
N THR A 320 -6.71 -0.19 -3.86
CA THR A 320 -7.09 -1.59 -3.97
C THR A 320 -7.14 -2.26 -2.59
N MET A 321 -6.25 -1.86 -1.65
CA MET A 321 -6.32 -2.33 -0.26
C MET A 321 -7.68 -2.07 0.39
N GLY A 322 -8.35 -0.97 0.05
CA GLY A 322 -9.70 -0.67 0.54
C GLY A 322 -10.80 -1.60 0.01
N ALA A 323 -10.54 -2.30 -1.09
CA ALA A 323 -11.47 -3.23 -1.74
C ALA A 323 -11.16 -4.69 -1.46
N VAL A 324 -10.05 -5.00 -0.76
CA VAL A 324 -9.61 -6.36 -0.47
C VAL A 324 -10.71 -7.14 0.25
N THR A 325 -10.99 -8.33 -0.27
CA THR A 325 -11.96 -9.30 0.26
C THR A 325 -11.26 -10.52 0.86
N VAL A 326 -10.07 -10.87 0.34
CA VAL A 326 -9.28 -12.02 0.80
C VAL A 326 -7.82 -11.61 0.97
N ILE A 327 -7.22 -12.00 2.09
CA ILE A 327 -5.79 -11.88 2.36
C ILE A 327 -5.20 -13.30 2.41
N CYS A 328 -4.34 -13.64 1.45
CA CYS A 328 -3.54 -14.86 1.50
C CYS A 328 -2.20 -14.51 2.16
N THR A 329 -1.95 -15.07 3.34
CA THR A 329 -0.75 -14.75 4.12
C THR A 329 0.16 -15.95 4.24
N ASP A 330 1.47 -15.73 4.09
CA ASP A 330 2.46 -16.72 4.50
C ASP A 330 2.55 -16.74 6.04
N LYS A 331 3.03 -17.83 6.57
CA LYS A 331 3.26 -18.02 8.01
C LYS A 331 4.50 -17.23 8.47
N THR A 332 5.62 -17.57 7.85
CA THR A 332 6.95 -17.18 8.35
C THR A 332 7.17 -15.66 8.22
N GLY A 333 7.65 -15.04 9.30
CA GLY A 333 7.94 -13.61 9.30
C GLY A 333 6.71 -12.70 9.37
N THR A 334 5.56 -13.10 8.78
CA THR A 334 4.31 -12.30 8.80
C THR A 334 3.45 -12.62 10.03
N LEU A 335 3.11 -13.89 10.21
CA LEU A 335 2.30 -14.35 11.35
C LEU A 335 3.18 -14.66 12.56
N THR A 336 4.41 -15.11 12.31
CA THR A 336 5.40 -15.46 13.33
C THR A 336 6.53 -14.44 13.37
N GLN A 337 7.36 -14.52 14.41
CA GLN A 337 8.46 -13.58 14.61
C GLN A 337 9.70 -13.86 13.71
N ASN A 338 9.71 -14.99 12.97
CA ASN A 338 10.85 -15.52 12.24
C ASN A 338 12.10 -15.67 13.13
N LYS A 339 11.87 -16.01 14.39
CA LYS A 339 12.92 -16.22 15.39
C LYS A 339 12.58 -17.47 16.17
N MET A 340 13.37 -18.53 15.94
CA MET A 340 13.24 -19.75 16.74
C MET A 340 13.59 -19.45 18.18
N GLN A 341 12.74 -19.88 19.11
CA GLN A 341 12.90 -19.71 20.56
C GLN A 341 12.63 -21.04 21.27
N VAL A 342 13.31 -21.26 22.38
CA VAL A 342 13.01 -22.39 23.27
C VAL A 342 11.70 -22.08 24.00
N SER A 343 10.68 -22.85 23.69
CA SER A 343 9.33 -22.72 24.29
C SER A 343 9.20 -23.48 25.60
N ALA A 344 9.86 -24.63 25.67
CA ALA A 344 9.93 -25.46 26.86
C ALA A 344 11.25 -26.23 26.87
N LEU A 345 11.83 -26.44 28.05
CA LEU A 345 12.99 -27.29 28.26
C LEU A 345 12.82 -27.99 29.61
N GLU A 346 12.76 -29.33 29.59
CA GLU A 346 12.51 -30.16 30.74
C GLU A 346 13.74 -31.00 31.03
N LEU A 347 14.36 -30.75 32.21
CA LEU A 347 15.49 -31.55 32.70
C LEU A 347 14.93 -32.88 33.25
N LYS A 348 15.45 -34.02 32.79
CA LYS A 348 14.99 -35.38 33.17
C LYS A 348 15.96 -36.03 34.14
N GLN A 349 17.25 -35.96 33.84
CA GLN A 349 18.34 -36.51 34.70
C GLN A 349 19.60 -35.65 34.62
N GLY A 350 20.39 -35.67 35.65
CA GLY A 350 21.66 -34.96 35.69
C GLY A 350 21.56 -33.55 36.26
N ASP A 351 22.65 -32.81 36.12
CA ASP A 351 22.81 -31.46 36.62
C ASP A 351 22.55 -30.42 35.52
N GLU A 352 21.97 -29.29 35.90
CA GLU A 352 21.68 -28.16 35.01
C GLU A 352 22.96 -27.62 34.33
N MET A 353 24.07 -27.54 35.08
CA MET A 353 25.36 -27.07 34.54
C MET A 353 25.91 -28.01 33.45
N LEU A 354 25.67 -29.31 33.60
CA LEU A 354 26.04 -30.31 32.58
C LEU A 354 25.16 -30.18 31.33
N LEU A 355 23.89 -29.81 31.48
CA LEU A 355 23.00 -29.53 30.36
C LEU A 355 23.41 -28.26 29.61
N ASP A 356 23.77 -27.19 30.31
CA ASP A 356 24.27 -25.95 29.71
C ASP A 356 25.51 -26.22 28.85
N THR A 357 26.42 -27.01 29.39
CA THR A 357 27.64 -27.49 28.70
C THR A 357 27.24 -28.30 27.45
N ALA A 358 26.33 -29.24 27.57
CA ALA A 358 25.83 -30.03 26.45
C ALA A 358 25.23 -29.16 25.32
N ILE A 359 24.45 -28.16 25.69
CA ILE A 359 23.87 -27.18 24.75
C ILE A 359 24.99 -26.37 24.07
N ALA A 360 25.92 -25.82 24.83
CA ALA A 360 26.99 -25.00 24.30
C ALA A 360 27.93 -25.80 23.34
N LEU A 361 28.27 -27.06 23.70
CA LEU A 361 29.18 -27.90 22.93
C LEU A 361 28.53 -28.54 21.68
N ASN A 362 27.30 -28.98 21.78
CA ASN A 362 26.54 -29.56 20.66
C ASN A 362 25.84 -28.51 19.80
N SER A 363 26.55 -27.43 19.47
CA SER A 363 26.08 -26.40 18.60
C SER A 363 27.17 -25.91 17.65
N THR A 364 26.83 -25.75 16.38
CA THR A 364 27.68 -25.12 15.36
C THR A 364 27.32 -23.65 15.16
N ALA A 365 26.27 -23.18 15.81
CA ALA A 365 25.85 -21.79 15.78
C ALA A 365 26.71 -20.90 16.68
N GLU A 366 26.73 -19.62 16.40
CA GLU A 366 27.44 -18.58 17.15
C GLU A 366 26.51 -17.35 17.33
N LEU A 367 26.78 -16.57 18.36
CA LEU A 367 26.14 -15.28 18.58
C LEU A 367 27.17 -14.16 18.39
N ASN A 368 26.91 -13.22 17.51
CA ASN A 368 27.74 -12.04 17.32
C ASN A 368 26.96 -10.80 17.74
N ASP A 369 27.34 -10.14 18.83
CA ASP A 369 26.59 -9.04 19.46
C ASP A 369 25.12 -9.39 19.71
N GLY A 370 24.82 -10.60 20.20
CA GLY A 370 23.47 -11.10 20.43
C GLY A 370 22.69 -11.48 19.17
N LYS A 371 23.30 -11.38 17.98
CA LYS A 371 22.70 -11.82 16.72
C LYS A 371 23.14 -13.25 16.38
N PRO A 372 22.19 -14.16 16.13
CA PRO A 372 22.49 -15.53 15.83
C PRO A 372 23.09 -15.70 14.42
N ILE A 373 24.12 -16.53 14.32
CA ILE A 373 24.74 -16.95 13.06
C ILE A 373 24.77 -18.48 13.05
N GLY A 374 24.23 -19.10 12.02
CA GLY A 374 24.18 -20.54 11.83
C GLY A 374 22.79 -21.15 11.90
N ASN A 375 22.69 -22.40 12.32
CA ASN A 375 21.41 -23.13 12.36
C ASN A 375 20.40 -22.48 13.33
N PRO A 376 19.19 -22.10 12.88
CA PRO A 376 18.22 -21.41 13.73
C PRO A 376 17.80 -22.16 15.00
N THR A 377 17.73 -23.50 14.93
CA THR A 377 17.37 -24.35 16.08
C THR A 377 18.50 -24.37 17.13
N GLU A 378 19.74 -24.38 16.69
CA GLU A 378 20.92 -24.29 17.57
C GLU A 378 21.08 -22.90 18.15
N SER A 379 20.85 -21.88 17.32
CA SER A 379 20.87 -20.48 17.74
C SER A 379 19.83 -20.20 18.84
N ALA A 380 18.63 -20.80 18.74
CA ALA A 380 17.59 -20.67 19.76
C ALA A 380 18.05 -21.18 21.14
N LEU A 381 18.82 -22.26 21.16
CA LEU A 381 19.38 -22.83 22.41
C LEU A 381 20.47 -21.93 22.98
N LEU A 382 21.34 -21.37 22.13
CA LEU A 382 22.36 -20.42 22.59
C LEU A 382 21.78 -19.12 23.11
N LEU A 383 20.73 -18.59 22.44
CA LEU A 383 19.98 -17.42 22.93
C LEU A 383 19.25 -17.71 24.25
N TRP A 384 18.79 -18.94 24.44
CA TRP A 384 18.20 -19.35 25.71
C TRP A 384 19.23 -19.36 26.84
N LEU A 385 20.46 -19.84 26.62
CA LEU A 385 21.55 -19.75 27.57
C LEU A 385 21.89 -18.30 27.92
N ASP A 386 22.04 -17.46 26.92
CA ASP A 386 22.35 -16.03 27.09
C ASP A 386 21.25 -15.32 27.94
N ALA A 387 19.97 -15.63 27.69
CA ALA A 387 18.83 -15.11 28.45
C ALA A 387 18.85 -15.57 29.92
N GLN A 388 19.50 -16.71 30.24
CA GLN A 388 19.72 -17.18 31.61
C GLN A 388 20.99 -16.55 32.24
N GLY A 389 21.67 -15.66 31.52
CA GLY A 389 22.91 -15.02 31.96
C GLY A 389 24.13 -15.95 31.91
N LYS A 390 24.07 -17.02 31.12
CA LYS A 390 25.14 -18.01 30.94
C LYS A 390 25.87 -17.77 29.63
N ASP A 391 27.16 -17.46 29.71
CA ASP A 391 28.01 -17.23 28.53
C ASP A 391 28.42 -18.57 27.90
N TYR A 392 27.89 -18.92 26.77
CA TYR A 392 28.20 -20.15 26.05
C TYR A 392 29.64 -20.20 25.52
N GLU A 393 30.29 -19.06 25.27
CA GLU A 393 31.67 -19.01 24.85
C GLU A 393 32.62 -19.38 26.00
N GLU A 394 32.26 -18.90 27.20
CA GLU A 394 33.00 -19.23 28.41
C GLU A 394 32.89 -20.73 28.72
N LEU A 395 31.69 -21.29 28.63
CA LEU A 395 31.47 -22.75 28.74
C LEU A 395 32.27 -23.52 27.69
N ARG A 396 32.37 -23.07 26.46
CA ARG A 396 33.20 -23.70 25.40
C ARG A 396 34.70 -23.61 25.71
N LYS A 397 35.16 -22.51 26.30
CA LYS A 397 36.61 -22.31 26.66
C LYS A 397 37.05 -23.12 27.85
N GLN A 398 36.17 -23.41 28.80
CA GLN A 398 36.44 -24.18 30.01
C GLN A 398 36.53 -25.69 29.75
N VAL A 399 36.09 -26.17 28.61
CA VAL A 399 35.97 -27.58 28.26
C VAL A 399 36.96 -27.97 27.17
N ASN A 400 37.63 -29.09 27.36
CA ASN A 400 38.51 -29.68 26.35
C ASN A 400 37.71 -30.61 25.44
N VAL A 401 37.39 -30.17 24.20
CA VAL A 401 36.68 -31.00 23.21
C VAL A 401 37.64 -31.98 22.57
N LEU A 402 37.49 -33.26 22.84
CA LEU A 402 38.28 -34.34 22.29
C LEU A 402 37.90 -34.69 20.84
N LYS A 403 36.58 -34.81 20.60
CA LYS A 403 36.05 -35.12 19.28
C LYS A 403 34.61 -34.67 19.14
N GLN A 404 34.28 -34.09 17.99
CA GLN A 404 32.91 -33.77 17.65
C GLN A 404 32.45 -34.54 16.40
N LEU A 405 31.24 -35.10 16.48
CA LEU A 405 30.55 -35.76 15.39
C LEU A 405 29.41 -34.87 14.96
N PRO A 406 29.54 -34.16 13.83
CA PRO A 406 28.50 -33.20 13.38
C PRO A 406 27.16 -33.90 13.09
N PHE A 407 26.09 -33.10 13.07
CA PHE A 407 24.76 -33.60 12.70
C PHE A 407 24.79 -34.20 11.28
N SER A 408 24.14 -35.35 11.12
CA SER A 408 23.82 -35.90 9.79
C SER A 408 22.37 -36.32 9.68
N THR A 409 21.79 -36.17 8.49
CA THR A 409 20.42 -36.56 8.18
C THR A 409 20.14 -38.05 8.37
N GLU A 410 21.15 -38.87 8.21
CA GLU A 410 21.07 -40.34 8.42
C GLU A 410 20.99 -40.69 9.90
N ARG A 411 21.84 -40.06 10.73
CA ARG A 411 21.87 -40.31 12.17
C ARG A 411 20.81 -39.51 12.94
N LYS A 412 20.40 -38.38 12.42
CA LYS A 412 19.47 -37.40 13.04
C LYS A 412 19.94 -36.96 14.44
N MET A 413 21.23 -36.99 14.69
CA MET A 413 21.86 -36.57 15.96
C MET A 413 23.27 -36.04 15.72
N MET A 414 23.76 -35.27 16.71
CA MET A 414 25.10 -34.76 16.85
C MET A 414 25.65 -35.26 18.18
N ALA A 415 26.96 -35.54 18.27
CA ALA A 415 27.59 -35.96 19.50
C ALA A 415 28.94 -35.25 19.67
N THR A 416 29.25 -34.87 20.91
CA THR A 416 30.51 -34.25 21.29
C THR A 416 31.11 -34.98 22.48
N LEU A 417 32.34 -35.48 22.30
CA LEU A 417 33.13 -36.07 23.36
C LEU A 417 34.02 -34.99 23.94
N ALA A 418 33.91 -34.73 25.22
CA ALA A 418 34.62 -33.63 25.89
C ALA A 418 35.00 -33.97 27.32
N GLU A 419 36.07 -33.34 27.81
CA GLU A 419 36.54 -33.46 29.18
C GLU A 419 36.04 -32.22 29.96
N VAL A 420 35.25 -32.49 31.00
CA VAL A 420 34.65 -31.50 31.88
C VAL A 420 35.10 -31.81 33.30
N ASP A 421 35.76 -30.88 33.97
CA ASP A 421 36.27 -31.04 35.36
C ASP A 421 37.09 -32.31 35.58
N GLY A 422 37.91 -32.72 34.58
CA GLY A 422 38.75 -33.91 34.66
C GLY A 422 38.03 -35.23 34.40
N GLU A 423 36.76 -35.20 34.07
CA GLU A 423 35.95 -36.34 33.69
C GLU A 423 35.55 -36.28 32.22
N THR A 424 35.51 -37.43 31.54
CA THR A 424 35.15 -37.48 30.13
C THR A 424 33.68 -37.79 29.95
N TYR A 425 32.99 -36.95 29.16
CA TYR A 425 31.57 -37.12 28.85
C TYR A 425 31.36 -37.21 27.34
N LEU A 426 30.44 -38.04 26.95
CA LEU A 426 29.85 -38.05 25.61
C LEU A 426 28.51 -37.34 25.70
N PHE A 427 28.37 -36.15 25.10
CA PHE A 427 27.14 -35.41 24.97
C PHE A 427 26.48 -35.69 23.61
N VAL A 428 25.18 -35.91 23.60
CA VAL A 428 24.40 -36.21 22.40
C VAL A 428 23.18 -35.29 22.33
N LYS A 429 22.94 -34.72 21.14
CA LYS A 429 21.74 -33.91 20.83
C LYS A 429 21.14 -34.43 19.54
N GLY A 430 19.84 -34.66 19.51
CA GLY A 430 19.17 -35.09 18.27
C GLY A 430 17.66 -35.24 18.36
N ALA A 431 17.12 -35.90 17.37
CA ALA A 431 15.69 -36.20 17.31
C ALA A 431 15.29 -37.12 18.48
N PRO A 432 14.24 -36.76 19.26
CA PRO A 432 13.88 -37.49 20.47
C PRO A 432 13.64 -38.97 20.22
N GLU A 433 12.96 -39.31 19.15
CA GLU A 433 12.67 -40.71 18.76
C GLU A 433 13.91 -41.55 18.49
N ILE A 434 15.04 -40.93 18.20
CA ILE A 434 16.32 -41.63 17.97
C ILE A 434 17.17 -41.61 19.23
N VAL A 435 17.26 -40.46 19.89
CA VAL A 435 18.11 -40.33 21.09
C VAL A 435 17.55 -41.16 22.25
N MET A 436 16.24 -41.12 22.49
CA MET A 436 15.61 -41.85 23.56
C MET A 436 15.78 -43.38 23.40
N LYS A 437 15.80 -43.88 22.16
CA LYS A 437 16.08 -45.35 21.90
C LYS A 437 17.48 -45.75 22.28
N LYS A 438 18.40 -44.82 22.38
CA LYS A 438 19.81 -45.08 22.81
C LYS A 438 20.05 -44.83 24.30
N CYS A 439 18.97 -44.47 25.03
CA CYS A 439 19.04 -44.17 26.45
C CYS A 439 18.48 -45.33 27.28
N ILE A 440 19.08 -45.52 28.48
CA ILE A 440 18.47 -46.34 29.55
C ILE A 440 17.50 -45.42 30.29
N ILE A 441 16.18 -45.63 30.10
CA ILE A 441 15.12 -44.79 30.67
C ILE A 441 14.16 -45.67 31.47
N GLU A 442 13.78 -45.23 32.68
CA GLU A 442 12.73 -45.88 33.47
C GLU A 442 11.37 -45.79 32.77
N ASP A 443 10.53 -46.85 32.82
CA ASP A 443 9.23 -46.87 32.16
C ASP A 443 8.33 -45.68 32.47
N ARG A 444 8.38 -45.17 33.69
CA ARG A 444 7.60 -43.99 34.10
C ARG A 444 8.06 -42.73 33.39
N MET A 445 9.39 -42.48 33.37
CA MET A 445 10.01 -41.34 32.68
C MET A 445 9.82 -41.43 31.17
N GLN A 446 9.90 -42.62 30.61
CA GLN A 446 9.66 -42.83 29.18
C GLN A 446 8.24 -42.44 28.76
N ARG A 447 7.23 -42.84 29.54
CA ARG A 447 5.81 -42.50 29.30
C ARG A 447 5.60 -41.00 29.44
N GLN A 448 6.08 -40.36 30.52
CA GLN A 448 5.95 -38.92 30.74
C GLN A 448 6.63 -38.10 29.62
N SER A 449 7.86 -38.45 29.25
CA SER A 449 8.56 -37.77 28.18
C SER A 449 7.88 -37.98 26.83
N ALA A 450 7.29 -39.13 26.58
CA ALA A 450 6.53 -39.38 25.36
C ALA A 450 5.23 -38.55 25.30
N GLU A 451 4.51 -38.39 26.41
CA GLU A 451 3.30 -37.55 26.52
C GLU A 451 3.65 -36.05 26.28
N GLU A 452 4.72 -35.54 26.92
CA GLU A 452 5.18 -34.14 26.73
C GLU A 452 5.62 -33.88 25.26
N LEU A 453 6.38 -34.81 24.69
CA LEU A 453 6.82 -34.70 23.30
C LEU A 453 5.63 -34.73 22.32
N ASP A 454 4.63 -35.60 22.58
CA ASP A 454 3.43 -35.65 21.77
C ASP A 454 2.62 -34.37 21.88
N GLU A 455 2.45 -33.81 23.08
CA GLU A 455 1.82 -32.49 23.27
C GLU A 455 2.55 -31.38 22.50
N TRP A 456 3.87 -31.30 22.59
CA TRP A 456 4.67 -30.29 21.90
C TRP A 456 4.65 -30.46 20.39
N GLN A 457 4.69 -31.70 19.91
CA GLN A 457 4.57 -32.00 18.48
C GLN A 457 3.19 -31.68 17.92
N HIS A 458 2.13 -31.91 18.72
CA HIS A 458 0.77 -31.47 18.36
C HIS A 458 0.65 -29.95 18.30
N LYS A 459 1.41 -29.21 19.13
CA LYS A 459 1.54 -27.74 19.07
C LYS A 459 2.54 -27.29 17.99
N ALA A 460 2.95 -28.21 17.11
CA ALA A 460 3.85 -27.95 15.99
C ALA A 460 5.24 -27.41 16.36
N MET A 461 5.72 -27.71 17.55
CA MET A 461 7.04 -27.35 18.00
C MET A 461 8.09 -28.36 17.52
N ARG A 462 9.28 -27.89 17.22
CA ARG A 462 10.41 -28.79 16.97
C ARG A 462 10.93 -29.31 18.27
N THR A 463 11.02 -30.62 18.41
CA THR A 463 11.48 -31.29 19.63
C THR A 463 12.91 -31.80 19.47
N LEU A 464 13.70 -31.64 20.51
CA LEU A 464 15.06 -32.18 20.64
C LEU A 464 15.21 -32.92 21.96
N ALA A 465 16.03 -33.97 21.96
CA ALA A 465 16.46 -34.65 23.17
C ALA A 465 17.97 -34.48 23.37
N PHE A 466 18.35 -34.29 24.61
CA PHE A 466 19.72 -34.25 25.06
C PHE A 466 19.97 -35.52 25.90
N ALA A 467 21.12 -36.17 25.69
CA ALA A 467 21.57 -37.31 26.45
C ALA A 467 23.05 -37.18 26.71
N TYR A 468 23.52 -37.85 27.75
CA TYR A 468 24.96 -37.92 28.05
C TYR A 468 25.34 -39.29 28.58
N LYS A 469 26.63 -39.54 28.54
CA LYS A 469 27.25 -40.72 29.17
C LYS A 469 28.61 -40.33 29.72
N LYS A 470 28.89 -40.70 30.95
CA LYS A 470 30.22 -40.60 31.55
C LYS A 470 31.08 -41.76 31.06
N ILE A 471 32.26 -41.46 30.55
CA ILE A 471 33.20 -42.45 30.00
C ILE A 471 34.32 -42.66 30.98
N GLU A 472 34.54 -43.94 31.38
CA GLU A 472 35.66 -44.29 32.27
C GLU A 472 37.00 -44.07 31.56
N ALA A 473 37.95 -43.44 32.25
CA ALA A 473 39.30 -43.15 31.75
C ALA A 473 40.07 -44.39 31.24
N SER A 474 39.69 -45.60 31.68
CA SER A 474 40.26 -46.85 31.25
C SER A 474 39.97 -47.24 29.79
N ILE A 475 38.96 -46.67 29.22
CA ILE A 475 38.47 -46.96 27.83
C ILE A 475 39.22 -46.07 26.81
N MET A 476 39.80 -44.95 27.22
CA MET A 476 40.49 -43.99 26.38
C MET A 476 42.01 -44.15 26.48
N ARG A 477 42.59 -45.01 25.66
CA ARG A 477 44.03 -45.31 25.71
C ARG A 477 44.94 -44.45 24.83
N THR A 478 44.42 -43.50 24.04
CA THR A 478 45.25 -42.66 23.14
C THR A 478 44.66 -41.30 22.84
N SER A 479 45.50 -40.28 22.73
CA SER A 479 45.17 -38.88 22.41
C SER A 479 44.62 -38.63 20.99
N ARG A 480 44.14 -39.66 20.28
CA ARG A 480 43.54 -39.59 18.96
C ARG A 480 42.28 -40.45 18.90
N THR A 481 41.22 -39.97 19.51
CA THR A 481 39.91 -40.63 19.39
C THR A 481 39.43 -40.60 17.94
N SER A 482 39.15 -41.76 17.36
CA SER A 482 38.65 -41.88 16.00
C SER A 482 37.14 -41.67 15.92
N THR A 483 36.63 -41.26 14.74
CA THR A 483 35.15 -41.16 14.50
C THR A 483 34.48 -42.49 14.75
N ALA A 484 35.12 -43.64 14.45
CA ALA A 484 34.58 -44.97 14.65
C ALA A 484 34.37 -45.29 16.14
N GLU A 485 35.28 -44.85 17.02
CA GLU A 485 35.13 -45.02 18.47
C GLU A 485 33.94 -44.24 19.03
N VAL A 486 33.72 -42.99 18.59
CA VAL A 486 32.56 -42.22 19.03
C VAL A 486 31.25 -42.88 18.54
N VAL A 487 31.22 -43.41 17.32
CA VAL A 487 30.08 -44.17 16.81
C VAL A 487 29.83 -45.41 17.62
N ALA A 488 30.87 -46.15 17.99
CA ALA A 488 30.75 -47.35 18.82
C ALA A 488 30.20 -47.06 20.23
N LEU A 489 30.57 -45.90 20.83
CA LEU A 489 30.03 -45.43 22.10
C LEU A 489 28.52 -45.06 21.98
N LEU A 490 28.11 -44.53 20.84
CA LEU A 490 26.71 -44.22 20.57
C LEU A 490 25.86 -45.51 20.33
N ASP A 491 26.46 -46.56 19.80
CA ASP A 491 25.74 -47.80 19.48
C ASP A 491 25.66 -48.72 20.68
N ALA A 492 26.29 -48.39 21.79
CA ALA A 492 26.15 -49.14 23.06
C ALA A 492 24.74 -49.04 23.69
N ASN A 493 23.92 -48.07 23.30
CA ASN A 493 22.57 -47.81 23.78
C ASN A 493 22.43 -47.70 25.32
N ASP A 494 23.42 -47.09 25.95
CA ASP A 494 23.52 -46.97 27.41
C ASP A 494 23.68 -45.50 27.84
N LEU A 495 23.12 -44.56 27.03
CA LEU A 495 23.05 -43.14 27.36
C LEU A 495 22.03 -42.87 28.46
N GLN A 496 22.21 -41.78 29.18
CA GLN A 496 21.23 -41.22 30.10
C GLN A 496 20.48 -40.05 29.47
N LEU A 497 19.17 -40.11 29.48
CA LEU A 497 18.37 -38.98 28.98
C LEU A 497 18.51 -37.78 29.92
N GLN A 498 19.06 -36.69 29.42
CA GLN A 498 19.33 -35.51 30.21
C GLN A 498 18.18 -34.55 30.20
N ALA A 499 17.70 -34.15 29.01
CA ALA A 499 16.62 -33.21 28.84
C ALA A 499 15.88 -33.40 27.51
N ILE A 500 14.66 -32.89 27.45
CA ILE A 500 13.91 -32.70 26.21
C ILE A 500 13.59 -31.20 26.04
N ALA A 501 13.65 -30.72 24.85
CA ALA A 501 13.37 -29.32 24.52
C ALA A 501 12.37 -29.17 23.37
N ALA A 502 11.52 -28.18 23.48
CA ALA A 502 10.61 -27.74 22.45
C ALA A 502 11.02 -26.36 21.95
N ILE A 503 11.16 -26.22 20.66
CA ILE A 503 11.61 -24.99 19.98
C ILE A 503 10.58 -24.64 18.93
N ALA A 504 10.09 -23.39 18.96
CA ALA A 504 9.12 -22.90 18.00
C ALA A 504 9.46 -21.48 17.56
N ASP A 505 8.90 -21.09 16.43
CA ASP A 505 8.83 -19.70 16.00
C ASP A 505 7.47 -19.13 16.46
N PRO A 506 7.43 -18.29 17.51
CA PRO A 506 6.20 -17.90 18.14
C PRO A 506 5.39 -16.95 17.25
N ILE A 507 4.06 -17.06 17.37
CA ILE A 507 3.15 -16.09 16.74
C ILE A 507 3.36 -14.70 17.35
N ARG A 508 3.31 -13.67 16.51
CA ARG A 508 3.37 -12.29 16.96
C ARG A 508 2.13 -11.97 17.83
N PRO A 509 2.28 -11.30 18.98
CA PRO A 509 1.17 -11.06 19.91
C PRO A 509 0.01 -10.25 19.32
N ASP A 510 0.28 -9.41 18.32
CA ASP A 510 -0.69 -8.54 17.66
C ASP A 510 -1.51 -9.23 16.55
N VAL A 511 -1.07 -10.39 16.06
CA VAL A 511 -1.68 -11.09 14.92
C VAL A 511 -3.09 -11.56 15.20
N PRO A 512 -3.42 -12.26 16.30
CA PRO A 512 -4.78 -12.75 16.53
C PRO A 512 -5.82 -11.64 16.52
N ALA A 513 -5.51 -10.51 17.19
CA ALA A 513 -6.41 -9.35 17.23
C ALA A 513 -6.56 -8.71 15.83
N ALA A 514 -5.49 -8.60 15.05
CA ALA A 514 -5.52 -8.03 13.72
C ALA A 514 -6.27 -8.92 12.71
N VAL A 515 -6.13 -10.25 12.82
CA VAL A 515 -6.90 -11.22 12.02
C VAL A 515 -8.39 -11.09 12.33
N GLN A 516 -8.76 -11.00 13.60
CA GLN A 516 -10.16 -10.78 14.00
C GLN A 516 -10.70 -9.44 13.48
N GLU A 517 -9.90 -8.37 13.53
CA GLU A 517 -10.30 -7.07 12.96
C GLU A 517 -10.58 -7.18 11.46
N CYS A 518 -9.73 -7.88 10.70
CA CYS A 518 -9.97 -8.16 9.28
C CYS A 518 -11.25 -8.98 9.05
N ARG A 519 -11.49 -10.02 9.83
CA ARG A 519 -12.70 -10.85 9.73
C ARG A 519 -13.97 -10.06 10.05
N HIS A 520 -13.97 -9.23 11.11
CA HIS A 520 -15.08 -8.32 11.40
C HIS A 520 -15.32 -7.30 10.29
N ALA A 521 -14.27 -6.94 9.56
CA ALA A 521 -14.34 -6.09 8.38
C ALA A 521 -14.84 -6.82 7.12
N GLY A 522 -15.21 -8.11 7.24
CA GLY A 522 -15.68 -8.95 6.15
C GLY A 522 -14.58 -9.41 5.20
N ILE A 523 -13.32 -9.46 5.66
CA ILE A 523 -12.16 -9.92 4.89
C ILE A 523 -11.81 -11.34 5.36
N GLU A 524 -11.71 -12.26 4.42
CA GLU A 524 -11.23 -13.60 4.71
C GLU A 524 -9.71 -13.62 4.80
N VAL A 525 -9.17 -14.29 5.82
CA VAL A 525 -7.74 -14.54 5.95
C VAL A 525 -7.48 -16.00 5.68
N LYS A 526 -6.60 -16.28 4.71
CA LYS A 526 -6.18 -17.64 4.32
C LYS A 526 -4.69 -17.78 4.57
N VAL A 527 -4.30 -18.84 5.27
CA VAL A 527 -2.88 -19.15 5.53
C VAL A 527 -2.38 -20.09 4.44
N VAL A 528 -1.27 -19.73 3.79
CA VAL A 528 -0.66 -20.53 2.72
C VAL A 528 0.81 -20.72 3.05
N THR A 529 1.20 -21.92 3.49
CA THR A 529 2.54 -22.18 4.01
C THR A 529 3.15 -23.46 3.44
N GLY A 530 4.48 -23.50 3.35
CA GLY A 530 5.24 -24.71 3.05
C GLY A 530 5.32 -25.73 4.19
N ASP A 531 4.84 -25.37 5.40
CA ASP A 531 4.89 -26.20 6.59
C ASP A 531 3.96 -27.43 6.51
N THR A 532 4.12 -28.35 7.47
CA THR A 532 3.28 -29.55 7.60
C THR A 532 1.83 -29.17 7.95
N ALA A 533 0.89 -30.07 7.64
CA ALA A 533 -0.52 -29.86 7.94
C ALA A 533 -0.79 -29.64 9.43
N ALA A 534 -0.10 -30.36 10.31
CA ALA A 534 -0.23 -30.19 11.77
C ALA A 534 0.22 -28.80 12.23
N THR A 535 1.37 -28.31 11.75
CA THR A 535 1.86 -26.97 12.06
C THR A 535 0.89 -25.89 11.56
N ALA A 536 0.44 -26.02 10.31
CA ALA A 536 -0.45 -25.07 9.69
C ALA A 536 -1.83 -25.00 10.38
N LEU A 537 -2.35 -26.16 10.81
CA LEU A 537 -3.59 -26.27 11.57
C LEU A 537 -3.49 -25.56 12.91
N GLU A 538 -2.43 -25.83 13.66
CA GLU A 538 -2.23 -25.25 14.98
C GLU A 538 -2.10 -23.71 14.92
N ILE A 539 -1.33 -23.21 13.96
CA ILE A 539 -1.22 -21.78 13.73
C ILE A 539 -2.57 -21.18 13.35
N GLY A 540 -3.31 -21.82 12.46
CA GLY A 540 -4.65 -21.39 12.07
C GLY A 540 -5.61 -21.30 13.24
N LYS A 541 -5.54 -22.23 14.20
CA LYS A 541 -6.31 -22.19 15.46
C LYS A 541 -5.88 -21.01 16.35
N GLN A 542 -4.58 -20.84 16.56
CA GLN A 542 -4.06 -19.81 17.45
C GLN A 542 -4.36 -18.37 16.94
N ILE A 543 -4.36 -18.16 15.63
CA ILE A 543 -4.71 -16.85 15.05
C ILE A 543 -6.22 -16.68 14.80
N GLY A 544 -7.03 -17.72 15.00
CA GLY A 544 -8.48 -17.67 14.89
C GLY A 544 -9.00 -17.56 13.44
N VAL A 545 -8.36 -18.23 12.45
CA VAL A 545 -8.91 -18.32 11.08
C VAL A 545 -9.99 -19.38 10.97
N PHE A 546 -9.95 -20.39 11.84
CA PHE A 546 -11.05 -21.31 12.01
C PHE A 546 -12.07 -20.73 12.98
N GLU A 547 -13.33 -21.04 12.79
CA GLU A 547 -14.37 -20.68 13.74
C GLU A 547 -14.52 -21.82 14.76
N ASP A 548 -14.42 -21.48 16.06
CA ASP A 548 -14.33 -22.45 17.16
C ASP A 548 -15.63 -23.21 17.47
N GLU A 549 -16.73 -22.98 16.74
CA GLU A 549 -17.99 -23.66 17.00
C GLU A 549 -18.53 -24.38 15.77
N PRO A 550 -19.15 -25.57 15.97
CA PRO A 550 -19.67 -26.40 14.88
C PRO A 550 -20.90 -25.82 14.16
N GLU A 551 -21.29 -24.62 14.45
CA GLU A 551 -22.45 -23.93 13.86
C GLU A 551 -22.10 -22.97 12.71
N ASN A 552 -21.02 -23.23 11.98
CA ASN A 552 -20.74 -22.44 10.79
C ASN A 552 -21.55 -22.94 9.61
N ILE A 553 -22.72 -22.37 9.51
CA ILE A 553 -23.58 -22.47 8.35
C ILE A 553 -22.94 -21.63 7.25
N GLY A 554 -22.45 -22.26 6.18
CA GLY A 554 -22.07 -21.54 4.97
C GLY A 554 -23.22 -20.67 4.49
N ALA A 555 -22.99 -19.71 3.64
CA ALA A 555 -24.02 -18.82 3.10
C ALA A 555 -25.18 -19.59 2.42
N ASP A 556 -24.98 -20.88 2.14
CA ASP A 556 -25.91 -21.84 1.56
C ASP A 556 -26.52 -22.85 2.58
N GLY A 557 -26.19 -22.70 3.87
CA GLY A 557 -26.72 -23.58 4.94
C GLY A 557 -25.94 -24.89 5.16
N SER A 558 -24.79 -25.12 4.50
CA SER A 558 -23.96 -26.31 4.69
C SER A 558 -22.91 -26.10 5.79
N LEU A 559 -22.74 -27.12 6.66
CA LEU A 559 -21.65 -27.19 7.64
C LEU A 559 -20.34 -27.50 6.92
N THR A 560 -19.36 -26.60 6.98
CA THR A 560 -18.02 -26.88 6.48
C THR A 560 -17.23 -27.64 7.53
N SER A 561 -16.89 -28.89 7.25
CA SER A 561 -16.01 -29.68 8.12
C SER A 561 -14.59 -29.06 8.11
N LEU A 562 -13.80 -29.32 9.15
CA LEU A 562 -12.40 -28.87 9.22
C LEU A 562 -11.60 -29.36 7.99
N ASP A 563 -11.89 -30.57 7.51
CA ASP A 563 -11.27 -31.17 6.31
C ASP A 563 -11.60 -30.37 5.03
N GLN A 564 -12.74 -29.69 4.99
CA GLN A 564 -13.06 -28.82 3.86
C GLN A 564 -12.30 -27.48 3.93
N GLN A 565 -11.87 -27.04 5.11
CA GLN A 565 -11.15 -25.79 5.30
C GLN A 565 -9.64 -25.92 5.16
N MET A 566 -9.14 -27.15 5.08
CA MET A 566 -7.72 -27.46 4.90
C MET A 566 -7.46 -28.20 3.60
N ILE A 567 -6.28 -27.95 3.01
CA ILE A 567 -5.79 -28.69 1.85
C ILE A 567 -4.26 -28.74 1.85
N THR A 568 -3.68 -29.81 1.32
CA THR A 568 -2.24 -29.85 1.04
C THR A 568 -1.94 -29.40 -0.39
N GLY A 569 -0.72 -28.93 -0.66
CA GLY A 569 -0.30 -28.57 -2.01
C GLY A 569 -0.46 -29.70 -3.01
N GLU A 570 -0.17 -30.96 -2.61
CA GLU A 570 -0.36 -32.15 -3.46
C GLU A 570 -1.83 -32.38 -3.80
N GLN A 571 -2.71 -32.29 -2.80
CA GLN A 571 -4.16 -32.40 -3.04
C GLN A 571 -4.67 -31.28 -3.94
N TRP A 572 -4.16 -30.05 -3.74
CA TRP A 572 -4.53 -28.89 -4.55
C TRP A 572 -4.11 -29.04 -6.00
N GLU A 573 -2.90 -29.55 -6.26
CA GLU A 573 -2.41 -29.83 -7.60
C GLU A 573 -3.25 -30.87 -8.33
N ALA A 574 -3.72 -31.88 -7.61
CA ALA A 574 -4.51 -32.96 -8.18
C ALA A 574 -5.92 -32.54 -8.62
N LEU A 575 -6.44 -31.39 -8.16
CA LEU A 575 -7.74 -30.85 -8.55
C LEU A 575 -7.73 -30.32 -9.99
N SER A 576 -8.81 -30.58 -10.74
CA SER A 576 -9.10 -29.84 -11.98
C SER A 576 -9.30 -28.36 -11.72
N ASP A 577 -9.31 -27.54 -12.76
CA ASP A 577 -9.52 -26.11 -12.61
C ASP A 577 -10.93 -25.75 -12.12
N GLU A 578 -11.93 -26.54 -12.50
CA GLU A 578 -13.31 -26.40 -12.05
C GLU A 578 -13.43 -26.74 -10.56
N GLU A 579 -12.85 -27.86 -10.13
CA GLU A 579 -12.83 -28.26 -8.71
C GLU A 579 -12.03 -27.26 -7.86
N ALA A 580 -10.88 -26.80 -8.36
CA ALA A 580 -10.06 -25.78 -7.70
C ALA A 580 -10.81 -24.44 -7.57
N TYR A 581 -11.58 -24.05 -8.59
CA TYR A 581 -12.41 -22.85 -8.55
C TYR A 581 -13.47 -22.93 -7.44
N GLU A 582 -14.20 -24.07 -7.34
CA GLU A 582 -15.20 -24.25 -6.27
C GLU A 582 -14.54 -24.34 -4.89
N ARG A 583 -13.45 -25.09 -4.79
CA ARG A 583 -12.76 -25.36 -3.53
C ARG A 583 -12.08 -24.13 -2.94
N ALA A 584 -11.58 -23.18 -3.78
CA ALA A 584 -10.84 -21.99 -3.35
C ALA A 584 -11.59 -21.13 -2.32
N LYS A 585 -12.92 -21.15 -2.34
CA LYS A 585 -13.77 -20.41 -1.39
C LYS A 585 -13.61 -20.94 0.04
N ASP A 586 -13.64 -22.25 0.23
CA ASP A 586 -13.77 -22.88 1.54
C ASP A 586 -12.41 -23.06 2.23
N ILE A 587 -11.31 -23.10 1.48
CA ILE A 587 -9.95 -23.24 2.02
C ILE A 587 -9.64 -22.06 2.94
N ARG A 588 -9.25 -22.37 4.19
CA ARG A 588 -8.70 -21.43 5.17
C ARG A 588 -7.20 -21.60 5.33
N VAL A 589 -6.72 -22.84 5.23
CA VAL A 589 -5.31 -23.19 5.39
C VAL A 589 -4.85 -24.12 4.27
N MET A 590 -3.78 -23.74 3.59
CA MET A 590 -3.06 -24.58 2.64
C MET A 590 -1.68 -24.89 3.20
N SER A 591 -1.38 -26.18 3.40
CA SER A 591 -0.10 -26.69 3.93
C SER A 591 0.75 -27.29 2.81
N ARG A 592 2.06 -27.38 3.00
CA ARG A 592 3.03 -27.90 2.01
C ARG A 592 2.84 -27.25 0.64
N ALA A 593 2.47 -25.96 0.62
CA ALA A 593 2.22 -25.21 -0.60
C ALA A 593 3.53 -24.89 -1.31
N ARG A 594 3.57 -25.13 -2.61
CA ARG A 594 4.64 -24.67 -3.49
C ARG A 594 4.32 -23.28 -4.02
N PRO A 595 5.27 -22.56 -4.58
CA PRO A 595 5.05 -21.24 -5.21
C PRO A 595 3.92 -21.24 -6.25
N THR A 596 3.86 -22.28 -7.07
CA THR A 596 2.80 -22.50 -8.10
C THR A 596 1.42 -22.68 -7.48
N ASP A 597 1.33 -23.36 -6.34
CA ASP A 597 0.06 -23.61 -5.64
C ASP A 597 -0.49 -22.29 -5.06
N LYS A 598 0.40 -21.45 -4.48
CA LYS A 598 0.05 -20.11 -4.02
C LYS A 598 -0.50 -19.25 -5.16
N GLN A 599 0.19 -19.20 -6.29
CA GLN A 599 -0.25 -18.44 -7.47
C GLN A 599 -1.59 -18.95 -8.01
N ARG A 600 -1.77 -20.28 -8.14
CA ARG A 600 -3.02 -20.89 -8.62
C ARG A 600 -4.20 -20.56 -7.71
N LEU A 601 -4.01 -20.60 -6.38
CA LEU A 601 -5.07 -20.22 -5.43
C LEU A 601 -5.50 -18.77 -5.64
N VAL A 602 -4.54 -17.86 -5.77
CA VAL A 602 -4.81 -16.44 -6.05
C VAL A 602 -5.58 -16.27 -7.36
N ALA A 603 -5.18 -16.98 -8.42
CA ALA A 603 -5.87 -16.95 -9.72
C ALA A 603 -7.32 -17.43 -9.63
N MET A 604 -7.60 -18.51 -8.88
CA MET A 604 -8.95 -19.03 -8.71
C MET A 604 -9.83 -18.07 -7.89
N LEU A 605 -9.30 -17.46 -6.84
CA LEU A 605 -10.00 -16.44 -6.06
C LEU A 605 -10.34 -15.21 -6.91
N GLN A 606 -9.40 -14.76 -7.74
CA GLN A 606 -9.64 -13.63 -8.65
C GLN A 606 -10.70 -13.95 -9.71
N LYS A 607 -10.70 -15.17 -10.28
CA LYS A 607 -11.75 -15.63 -11.19
C LYS A 607 -13.14 -15.64 -10.54
N ARG A 608 -13.22 -15.85 -9.22
CA ARG A 608 -14.46 -15.73 -8.43
C ARG A 608 -14.91 -14.29 -8.19
N GLY A 609 -14.10 -13.32 -8.59
CA GLY A 609 -14.38 -11.89 -8.39
C GLY A 609 -13.89 -11.35 -7.05
N GLU A 610 -13.08 -12.12 -6.31
CA GLU A 610 -12.46 -11.68 -5.08
C GLU A 610 -11.30 -10.71 -5.36
N VAL A 611 -11.14 -9.72 -4.49
CA VAL A 611 -9.99 -8.81 -4.51
C VAL A 611 -8.95 -9.36 -3.53
N VAL A 612 -7.87 -9.90 -4.07
CA VAL A 612 -6.89 -10.69 -3.29
C VAL A 612 -5.66 -9.86 -2.99
N ALA A 613 -5.29 -9.78 -1.71
CA ALA A 613 -3.97 -9.36 -1.25
C ALA A 613 -3.14 -10.60 -0.88
N VAL A 614 -1.84 -10.57 -1.15
CA VAL A 614 -0.91 -11.66 -0.83
C VAL A 614 0.26 -11.10 -0.03
N THR A 615 0.65 -11.78 1.05
CA THR A 615 1.90 -11.47 1.76
C THR A 615 2.99 -12.48 1.43
N GLY A 616 4.23 -12.04 1.42
CA GLY A 616 5.38 -12.93 1.25
C GLY A 616 6.70 -12.21 1.53
N ASP A 617 7.74 -12.97 1.88
CA ASP A 617 9.07 -12.45 2.21
C ASP A 617 10.18 -13.05 1.33
N GLY A 618 9.90 -14.17 0.68
CA GLY A 618 10.86 -14.94 -0.09
C GLY A 618 10.76 -14.80 -1.61
N THR A 619 11.78 -15.29 -2.29
CA THR A 619 11.78 -15.43 -3.76
C THR A 619 10.65 -16.34 -4.25
N ASN A 620 10.27 -17.32 -3.43
CA ASN A 620 9.20 -18.27 -3.71
C ASN A 620 7.82 -17.61 -3.77
N ASP A 621 7.65 -16.46 -3.11
CA ASP A 621 6.38 -15.74 -3.06
C ASP A 621 6.22 -14.75 -4.21
N ALA A 622 7.30 -14.38 -4.88
CA ALA A 622 7.30 -13.35 -5.92
C ALA A 622 6.25 -13.57 -7.02
N PRO A 623 6.03 -14.79 -7.56
CA PRO A 623 4.98 -15.02 -8.54
C PRO A 623 3.57 -14.72 -8.00
N ALA A 624 3.28 -15.11 -6.77
CA ALA A 624 1.99 -14.86 -6.14
C ALA A 624 1.80 -13.37 -5.79
N LEU A 625 2.86 -12.70 -5.31
CA LEU A 625 2.88 -11.26 -5.03
C LEU A 625 2.59 -10.44 -6.29
N HIS A 626 3.25 -10.78 -7.39
CA HIS A 626 3.08 -10.08 -8.67
C HIS A 626 1.69 -10.31 -9.28
N TYR A 627 1.13 -11.51 -9.12
CA TYR A 627 -0.17 -11.88 -9.69
C TYR A 627 -1.36 -11.37 -8.88
N ALA A 628 -1.16 -11.07 -7.59
CA ALA A 628 -2.20 -10.54 -6.71
C ALA A 628 -2.72 -9.17 -7.16
N HIS A 629 -3.91 -8.78 -6.69
CA HIS A 629 -4.38 -7.41 -6.84
C HIS A 629 -3.54 -6.43 -6.02
N VAL A 630 -3.02 -6.89 -4.87
CA VAL A 630 -2.03 -6.16 -4.06
C VAL A 630 -1.03 -7.17 -3.51
N GLY A 631 0.22 -7.08 -3.95
CA GLY A 631 1.34 -7.78 -3.34
C GLY A 631 1.90 -7.00 -2.15
N LEU A 632 2.07 -7.66 -1.02
CA LEU A 632 2.56 -7.11 0.25
C LEU A 632 3.86 -7.82 0.63
N SER A 633 5.00 -7.16 0.48
CA SER A 633 6.28 -7.70 0.96
C SER A 633 6.56 -7.28 2.39
N LEU A 634 7.37 -8.07 3.09
CA LEU A 634 7.91 -7.69 4.40
C LEU A 634 9.09 -6.74 4.27
N GLY A 635 9.32 -5.91 5.27
CA GLY A 635 10.51 -5.05 5.37
C GLY A 635 11.80 -5.86 5.45
N SER A 636 11.77 -7.00 6.15
CA SER A 636 12.86 -7.98 6.24
C SER A 636 12.95 -8.90 5.02
N GLY A 637 11.96 -8.88 4.11
CA GLY A 637 11.90 -9.77 2.94
C GLY A 637 13.00 -9.51 1.92
N THR A 638 13.19 -10.50 1.02
CA THR A 638 14.15 -10.43 -0.07
C THR A 638 13.87 -9.30 -1.05
N SER A 639 14.89 -8.88 -1.77
CA SER A 639 14.75 -7.85 -2.83
C SER A 639 13.74 -8.27 -3.89
N VAL A 640 13.72 -9.55 -4.26
CA VAL A 640 12.78 -10.14 -5.23
C VAL A 640 11.33 -9.98 -4.76
N ALA A 641 11.05 -10.33 -3.50
CA ALA A 641 9.71 -10.17 -2.93
C ALA A 641 9.28 -8.70 -2.90
N LYS A 642 10.19 -7.80 -2.49
CA LYS A 642 9.94 -6.36 -2.47
C LYS A 642 9.67 -5.80 -3.87
N GLU A 643 10.41 -6.22 -4.88
CA GLU A 643 10.22 -5.75 -6.26
C GLU A 643 8.91 -6.26 -6.88
N ALA A 644 8.56 -7.52 -6.61
CA ALA A 644 7.30 -8.10 -7.06
C ALA A 644 6.07 -7.50 -6.37
N SER A 645 6.25 -6.81 -5.22
CA SER A 645 5.17 -6.27 -4.41
C SER A 645 4.74 -4.87 -4.83
N ASP A 646 3.54 -4.48 -4.40
CA ASP A 646 2.97 -3.15 -4.59
C ASP A 646 3.13 -2.28 -3.34
N MET A 647 3.33 -2.93 -2.18
CA MET A 647 3.51 -2.29 -0.88
C MET A 647 4.46 -3.12 -0.01
N THR A 648 5.28 -2.44 0.81
CA THR A 648 6.19 -3.09 1.77
C THR A 648 5.77 -2.74 3.20
N LEU A 649 5.65 -3.76 4.05
CA LEU A 649 5.35 -3.65 5.48
C LEU A 649 6.66 -3.46 6.25
N LEU A 650 6.97 -2.23 6.67
CA LEU A 650 8.28 -1.91 7.26
C LEU A 650 8.53 -2.54 8.64
N ASP A 651 7.46 -2.92 9.34
CA ASP A 651 7.49 -3.54 10.67
C ASP A 651 7.20 -5.04 10.65
N ASP A 652 7.04 -5.60 9.47
CA ASP A 652 6.66 -7.01 9.25
C ASP A 652 5.37 -7.44 9.98
N SER A 653 4.53 -6.48 10.39
CA SER A 653 3.36 -6.74 11.22
C SER A 653 2.09 -6.92 10.39
N PHE A 654 1.32 -7.97 10.71
CA PHE A 654 -0.01 -8.19 10.13
C PHE A 654 -1.00 -7.07 10.46
N LYS A 655 -0.81 -6.40 11.61
CA LYS A 655 -1.61 -5.23 12.00
C LYS A 655 -1.47 -4.09 10.99
N SER A 656 -0.31 -3.91 10.39
CA SER A 656 -0.09 -2.90 9.35
C SER A 656 -0.92 -3.19 8.10
N ILE A 657 -1.25 -4.46 7.80
CA ILE A 657 -2.18 -4.83 6.73
C ILE A 657 -3.60 -4.32 7.05
N ALA A 658 -4.10 -4.59 8.26
CA ALA A 658 -5.41 -4.08 8.70
C ALA A 658 -5.48 -2.55 8.63
N ASN A 659 -4.40 -1.87 9.04
CA ASN A 659 -4.28 -0.42 8.90
C ASN A 659 -4.32 0.02 7.42
N ALA A 660 -3.63 -0.67 6.51
CA ALA A 660 -3.66 -0.36 5.09
C ALA A 660 -5.08 -0.49 4.49
N VAL A 661 -5.83 -1.53 4.89
CA VAL A 661 -7.24 -1.68 4.51
C VAL A 661 -8.08 -0.51 5.02
N MET A 662 -7.94 -0.15 6.29
CA MET A 662 -8.65 0.99 6.90
C MET A 662 -8.36 2.30 6.15
N TRP A 663 -7.10 2.54 5.78
CA TRP A 663 -6.68 3.71 5.01
C TRP A 663 -7.28 3.70 3.60
N GLY A 664 -7.24 2.57 2.90
CA GLY A 664 -7.83 2.42 1.57
C GLY A 664 -9.34 2.65 1.56
N ARG A 665 -10.08 2.10 2.54
CA ARG A 665 -11.53 2.34 2.71
C ARG A 665 -11.83 3.79 3.05
N SER A 666 -10.99 4.42 3.89
CA SER A 666 -11.15 5.83 4.26
C SER A 666 -10.91 6.76 3.07
N LEU A 667 -9.91 6.46 2.23
CA LEU A 667 -9.64 7.16 0.97
C LEU A 667 -10.88 7.17 0.08
N TYR A 668 -11.45 5.99 -0.17
CA TYR A 668 -12.63 5.83 -1.01
C TYR A 668 -13.83 6.61 -0.47
N ARG A 669 -14.07 6.55 0.85
CA ARG A 669 -15.15 7.30 1.50
C ARG A 669 -14.93 8.82 1.40
N ASN A 670 -13.70 9.29 1.52
CA ASN A 670 -13.38 10.71 1.39
C ASN A 670 -13.62 11.22 -0.05
N LEU A 671 -13.30 10.40 -1.06
CA LEU A 671 -13.62 10.71 -2.45
C LEU A 671 -15.14 10.73 -2.70
N GLN A 672 -15.90 9.81 -2.12
CA GLN A 672 -17.36 9.83 -2.19
C GLN A 672 -17.96 11.10 -1.56
N ARG A 673 -17.42 11.57 -0.44
CA ARG A 673 -17.80 12.82 0.22
C ARG A 673 -17.54 14.03 -0.67
N PHE A 674 -16.38 14.05 -1.33
CA PHE A 674 -16.05 15.12 -2.27
C PHE A 674 -16.97 15.10 -3.49
N LEU A 675 -17.19 13.94 -4.10
CA LEU A 675 -18.12 13.80 -5.24
C LEU A 675 -19.54 14.20 -4.87
N PHE A 676 -20.02 13.81 -3.69
CA PHE A 676 -21.33 14.23 -3.21
C PHE A 676 -21.40 15.76 -3.13
N PHE A 677 -20.42 16.39 -2.49
CA PHE A 677 -20.39 17.86 -2.36
C PHE A 677 -20.42 18.54 -3.73
N GLN A 678 -19.48 18.20 -4.60
CA GLN A 678 -19.32 18.83 -5.90
C GLN A 678 -20.53 18.63 -6.81
N LEU A 679 -21.06 17.41 -6.88
CA LEU A 679 -22.21 17.15 -7.76
C LEU A 679 -23.50 17.79 -7.27
N VAL A 680 -23.68 17.98 -5.96
CA VAL A 680 -24.81 18.76 -5.40
C VAL A 680 -24.72 20.22 -5.86
N VAL A 681 -23.53 20.82 -5.80
CA VAL A 681 -23.29 22.18 -6.31
C VAL A 681 -23.60 22.28 -7.79
N ASN A 682 -23.08 21.35 -8.60
CA ASN A 682 -23.27 21.38 -10.05
C ASN A 682 -24.74 21.20 -10.46
N VAL A 683 -25.48 20.29 -9.82
CA VAL A 683 -26.91 20.10 -10.07
C VAL A 683 -27.70 21.35 -9.72
N ALA A 684 -27.43 21.95 -8.54
CA ALA A 684 -28.16 23.15 -8.11
C ALA A 684 -27.87 24.34 -9.05
N ALA A 685 -26.61 24.56 -9.40
CA ALA A 685 -26.17 25.65 -10.27
C ALA A 685 -26.73 25.50 -11.71
N LEU A 686 -26.62 24.28 -12.27
CA LEU A 686 -27.15 23.98 -13.62
C LEU A 686 -28.66 24.26 -13.70
N LEU A 687 -29.43 23.75 -12.74
CA LEU A 687 -30.90 23.97 -12.69
C LEU A 687 -31.23 25.46 -12.45
N LEU A 688 -30.40 26.18 -11.71
CA LEU A 688 -30.61 27.59 -11.40
C LEU A 688 -30.43 28.47 -12.64
N VAL A 689 -29.37 28.22 -13.44
CA VAL A 689 -29.17 28.97 -14.68
C VAL A 689 -30.27 28.65 -15.70
N LEU A 690 -30.62 27.36 -15.84
CA LEU A 690 -31.76 26.97 -16.72
C LEU A 690 -33.07 27.59 -16.25
N GLY A 691 -33.38 27.53 -14.95
CA GLY A 691 -34.61 28.10 -14.39
C GLY A 691 -34.67 29.62 -14.51
N GLY A 692 -33.56 30.32 -14.27
CA GLY A 692 -33.47 31.76 -14.45
C GLY A 692 -33.70 32.17 -15.91
N SER A 693 -33.09 31.45 -16.84
CA SER A 693 -33.29 31.71 -18.26
C SER A 693 -34.75 31.47 -18.71
N VAL A 694 -35.47 30.50 -18.15
CA VAL A 694 -36.89 30.23 -18.47
C VAL A 694 -37.81 31.38 -18.03
N ILE A 695 -37.51 32.03 -16.89
CA ILE A 695 -38.30 33.18 -16.42
C ILE A 695 -37.87 34.52 -17.02
N GLY A 696 -36.85 34.50 -17.88
CA GLY A 696 -36.37 35.69 -18.59
C GLY A 696 -35.42 36.59 -17.81
N THR A 697 -34.88 36.09 -16.68
CA THR A 697 -33.86 36.82 -15.88
C THR A 697 -32.53 36.80 -16.60
N GLU A 698 -31.86 37.92 -16.71
CA GLU A 698 -30.47 37.98 -17.10
C GLU A 698 -29.68 37.06 -16.15
N MET A 699 -28.77 36.27 -16.71
CA MET A 699 -28.03 35.17 -15.99
C MET A 699 -27.88 35.44 -14.48
N PRO A 700 -28.53 34.61 -13.62
CA PRO A 700 -28.54 34.82 -12.17
C PRO A 700 -27.16 34.65 -11.53
N LEU A 701 -26.25 33.94 -12.22
CA LEU A 701 -24.83 33.78 -11.87
C LEU A 701 -23.99 34.05 -13.10
N THR A 702 -22.96 34.89 -12.98
CA THR A 702 -22.01 35.18 -14.04
C THR A 702 -20.98 34.07 -14.21
N VAL A 703 -20.29 34.03 -15.37
CA VAL A 703 -19.22 33.05 -15.63
C VAL A 703 -18.13 33.17 -14.56
N THR A 704 -17.75 34.38 -14.16
CA THR A 704 -16.71 34.63 -13.15
C THR A 704 -17.11 34.14 -11.76
N GLN A 705 -18.38 34.31 -11.36
CA GLN A 705 -18.93 33.80 -10.11
C GLN A 705 -18.94 32.26 -10.09
N ILE A 706 -19.27 31.64 -11.21
CA ILE A 706 -19.29 30.17 -11.35
C ILE A 706 -17.87 29.60 -11.31
N LEU A 707 -16.91 30.26 -11.97
CA LEU A 707 -15.49 29.88 -11.89
C LEU A 707 -14.96 29.96 -10.47
N TRP A 708 -15.38 30.96 -9.69
CA TRP A 708 -15.06 31.02 -8.26
C TRP A 708 -15.57 29.79 -7.51
N VAL A 709 -16.82 29.41 -7.73
CA VAL A 709 -17.45 28.30 -7.03
C VAL A 709 -16.85 26.97 -7.48
N ASN A 710 -16.88 26.66 -8.79
CA ASN A 710 -16.51 25.35 -9.29
C ASN A 710 -14.99 25.09 -9.32
N LEU A 711 -14.21 26.14 -9.53
CA LEU A 711 -12.78 25.97 -9.76
C LEU A 711 -11.97 26.20 -8.49
N ILE A 712 -12.26 27.29 -7.77
CA ILE A 712 -11.47 27.67 -6.60
C ILE A 712 -12.03 27.02 -5.33
N MET A 713 -13.33 27.17 -5.09
CA MET A 713 -13.98 26.63 -3.89
C MET A 713 -13.99 25.10 -3.90
N ASP A 714 -14.25 24.45 -5.05
CA ASP A 714 -14.23 22.98 -5.18
C ASP A 714 -12.80 22.42 -4.99
N THR A 715 -11.78 23.14 -5.45
CA THR A 715 -10.38 22.81 -5.18
C THR A 715 -10.08 22.79 -3.68
N PHE A 716 -10.53 23.80 -2.97
CA PHE A 716 -10.34 23.87 -1.52
C PHE A 716 -11.20 22.81 -0.80
N ALA A 717 -12.43 22.56 -1.25
CA ALA A 717 -13.27 21.49 -0.73
C ALA A 717 -12.65 20.11 -0.93
N ALA A 718 -12.00 19.87 -2.09
CA ALA A 718 -11.25 18.66 -2.37
C ALA A 718 -10.11 18.48 -1.36
N LEU A 719 -9.33 19.53 -1.10
CA LEU A 719 -8.26 19.52 -0.09
C LEU A 719 -8.78 19.21 1.32
N ALA A 720 -9.89 19.86 1.71
CA ALA A 720 -10.50 19.66 3.02
C ALA A 720 -10.96 18.21 3.23
N LEU A 721 -11.73 17.67 2.27
CA LEU A 721 -12.33 16.34 2.36
C LEU A 721 -11.29 15.23 2.15
N ALA A 722 -10.30 15.42 1.28
CA ALA A 722 -9.17 14.51 1.10
C ALA A 722 -8.27 14.45 2.35
N SER A 723 -8.17 15.54 3.11
CA SER A 723 -7.34 15.61 4.31
C SER A 723 -7.98 14.99 5.55
N LEU A 724 -9.21 14.51 5.50
CA LEU A 724 -9.87 13.89 6.65
C LEU A 724 -9.11 12.65 7.13
N PRO A 725 -8.98 12.45 8.46
CA PRO A 725 -8.30 11.30 9.03
C PRO A 725 -9.08 10.00 8.74
N PRO A 726 -8.42 8.82 8.83
CA PRO A 726 -9.10 7.55 8.72
C PRO A 726 -10.05 7.36 9.90
N SER A 727 -11.05 6.56 9.68
CA SER A 727 -12.02 6.22 10.72
C SER A 727 -12.13 4.71 10.84
N HIS A 728 -11.98 4.17 12.04
CA HIS A 728 -12.23 2.75 12.32
C HIS A 728 -13.68 2.32 11.99
N GLU A 729 -14.61 3.26 11.82
CA GLU A 729 -15.98 2.95 11.37
C GLU A 729 -16.00 2.26 10.00
N VAL A 730 -14.99 2.52 9.13
CA VAL A 730 -14.94 1.90 7.81
C VAL A 730 -14.64 0.39 7.88
N MET A 731 -14.10 -0.08 9.00
CA MET A 731 -13.84 -1.51 9.24
C MET A 731 -15.12 -2.28 9.62
N LYS A 732 -16.22 -1.58 9.90
CA LYS A 732 -17.55 -2.20 10.12
C LYS A 732 -18.32 -2.41 8.82
N ASP A 733 -17.88 -1.80 7.73
CA ASP A 733 -18.53 -1.95 6.43
C ASP A 733 -18.01 -3.22 5.74
N LYS A 734 -18.89 -3.89 5.00
CA LYS A 734 -18.48 -5.00 4.14
C LYS A 734 -17.58 -4.49 3.00
N PRO A 735 -16.65 -5.31 2.50
CA PRO A 735 -15.84 -4.96 1.34
C PRO A 735 -16.71 -4.62 0.13
N ARG A 736 -16.29 -3.64 -0.64
CA ARG A 736 -16.95 -3.32 -1.91
C ARG A 736 -16.57 -4.33 -2.99
N LYS A 737 -17.46 -4.58 -3.91
CA LYS A 737 -17.11 -5.36 -5.11
C LYS A 737 -16.24 -4.51 -6.03
N ALA A 738 -15.32 -5.14 -6.75
CA ALA A 738 -14.46 -4.45 -7.72
C ALA A 738 -15.26 -3.73 -8.83
N SER A 739 -16.46 -4.24 -9.15
CA SER A 739 -17.38 -3.66 -10.14
C SER A 739 -18.24 -2.52 -9.62
N ASP A 740 -18.26 -2.26 -8.30
CA ASP A 740 -19.11 -1.25 -7.70
C ASP A 740 -18.67 0.14 -8.14
N PHE A 741 -19.63 0.91 -8.65
CA PHE A 741 -19.40 2.27 -9.07
C PHE A 741 -19.31 3.21 -7.86
N ILE A 742 -18.39 4.17 -7.88
CA ILE A 742 -18.12 5.07 -6.75
C ILE A 742 -19.36 5.82 -6.26
N ILE A 743 -20.27 6.17 -7.16
CA ILE A 743 -21.58 6.74 -6.85
C ILE A 743 -22.61 5.62 -6.83
N ASN A 744 -22.88 5.09 -5.65
CA ASN A 744 -23.97 4.13 -5.46
C ASN A 744 -25.35 4.79 -5.55
N LYS A 745 -26.43 4.00 -5.67
CA LYS A 745 -27.81 4.51 -5.80
C LYS A 745 -28.21 5.46 -4.67
N SER A 746 -27.77 5.21 -3.45
CA SER A 746 -28.09 6.05 -2.28
C SER A 746 -27.40 7.41 -2.36
N ILE A 747 -26.13 7.44 -2.75
CA ILE A 747 -25.38 8.70 -2.94
C ILE A 747 -25.96 9.48 -4.11
N GLY A 748 -26.25 8.82 -5.23
CA GLY A 748 -26.86 9.45 -6.41
C GLY A 748 -28.22 10.08 -6.12
N PHE A 749 -29.09 9.38 -5.38
CA PHE A 749 -30.34 9.93 -4.91
C PHE A 749 -30.14 11.13 -3.97
N GLY A 750 -29.18 11.03 -3.05
CA GLY A 750 -28.84 12.14 -2.15
C GLY A 750 -28.35 13.39 -2.90
N ILE A 751 -27.53 13.21 -3.95
CA ILE A 751 -27.04 14.30 -4.81
C ILE A 751 -28.22 15.01 -5.49
N LEU A 752 -29.09 14.24 -6.13
CA LEU A 752 -30.25 14.80 -6.84
C LEU A 752 -31.23 15.49 -5.86
N PHE A 753 -31.53 14.85 -4.74
CA PHE A 753 -32.43 15.41 -3.73
C PHE A 753 -31.89 16.72 -3.17
N CYS A 754 -30.66 16.76 -2.69
CA CYS A 754 -30.05 17.97 -2.13
C CYS A 754 -29.89 19.06 -3.20
N GLY A 755 -29.45 18.70 -4.42
CA GLY A 755 -29.29 19.63 -5.52
C GLY A 755 -30.62 20.28 -5.93
N ILE A 756 -31.71 19.49 -6.03
CA ILE A 756 -33.05 20.00 -6.34
C ILE A 756 -33.56 20.88 -5.19
N VAL A 757 -33.39 20.49 -3.94
CA VAL A 757 -33.82 21.31 -2.78
C VAL A 757 -33.09 22.66 -2.79
N PHE A 758 -31.77 22.67 -3.01
CA PHE A 758 -31.00 23.91 -3.08
C PHE A 758 -31.45 24.77 -4.27
N PHE A 759 -31.70 24.15 -5.42
CA PHE A 759 -32.29 24.84 -6.58
C PHE A 759 -33.64 25.48 -6.23
N LEU A 760 -34.56 24.74 -5.63
CA LEU A 760 -35.89 25.28 -5.32
C LEU A 760 -35.82 26.47 -4.35
N VAL A 761 -34.97 26.40 -3.33
CA VAL A 761 -34.77 27.50 -2.37
C VAL A 761 -34.19 28.72 -3.07
N MET A 762 -33.14 28.53 -3.87
CA MET A 762 -32.49 29.63 -4.59
C MET A 762 -33.39 30.18 -5.70
N PHE A 763 -34.14 29.34 -6.39
CA PHE A 763 -35.09 29.77 -7.43
C PHE A 763 -36.24 30.57 -6.85
N ALA A 764 -36.80 30.19 -5.70
CA ALA A 764 -37.79 30.96 -4.98
C ALA A 764 -37.21 32.34 -4.57
N LEU A 765 -35.97 32.40 -4.11
CA LEU A 765 -35.31 33.67 -3.82
C LEU A 765 -35.14 34.53 -5.07
N LEU A 766 -34.73 33.94 -6.21
CA LEU A 766 -34.60 34.66 -7.47
C LEU A 766 -35.94 35.25 -7.94
N VAL A 767 -37.01 34.47 -7.93
CA VAL A 767 -38.36 34.94 -8.27
C VAL A 767 -38.84 36.03 -7.32
N TYR A 768 -38.47 35.96 -6.04
CA TYR A 768 -38.81 36.99 -5.06
C TYR A 768 -38.08 38.30 -5.38
N CYS A 769 -36.76 38.28 -5.66
CA CYS A 769 -35.97 39.45 -6.04
C CYS A 769 -36.51 40.09 -7.33
N GLU A 770 -36.86 39.27 -8.34
CA GLU A 770 -37.36 39.76 -9.63
C GLU A 770 -38.75 40.43 -9.52
N ARG A 771 -39.66 39.88 -8.71
CA ARG A 771 -40.97 40.48 -8.46
C ARG A 771 -40.92 41.79 -7.68
N ARG A 772 -39.83 42.03 -6.91
CA ARG A 772 -39.63 43.21 -6.11
C ARG A 772 -39.02 44.35 -6.93
N GLY A 773 -38.18 44.01 -7.91
CA GLY A 773 -37.52 44.96 -8.81
C GLY A 773 -38.48 45.54 -9.85
N LYS A 774 -38.61 46.86 -9.96
CA LYS A 774 -39.45 47.56 -10.95
C LYS A 774 -38.74 47.75 -12.31
N GLY A 775 -38.01 46.75 -12.78
CA GLY A 775 -37.27 46.85 -14.07
C GLY A 775 -36.06 45.98 -14.20
N GLY A 776 -36.03 44.87 -13.46
CA GLY A 776 -34.93 43.90 -13.41
C GLY A 776 -34.36 43.79 -12.00
N VAL A 777 -33.54 42.72 -11.76
CA VAL A 777 -32.92 42.50 -10.43
C VAL A 777 -31.71 43.44 -10.24
N ASP A 778 -31.68 44.17 -9.13
CA ASP A 778 -30.58 45.08 -8.81
C ASP A 778 -29.29 44.30 -8.54
N VAL A 779 -28.11 44.87 -8.88
CA VAL A 779 -26.81 44.28 -8.67
C VAL A 779 -26.57 43.95 -7.20
N HIS A 780 -27.09 44.73 -6.28
CA HIS A 780 -27.01 44.49 -4.85
C HIS A 780 -27.79 43.21 -4.45
N GLU A 781 -29.02 43.04 -4.96
CA GLU A 781 -29.82 41.84 -4.75
C GLU A 781 -29.17 40.58 -5.36
N LEU A 782 -28.55 40.71 -6.56
CA LEU A 782 -27.77 39.65 -7.17
C LEU A 782 -26.50 39.29 -6.34
N THR A 783 -25.89 40.27 -5.69
CA THR A 783 -24.75 40.01 -4.77
C THR A 783 -25.23 39.23 -3.54
N MET A 784 -26.37 39.59 -2.96
CA MET A 784 -26.98 38.83 -1.86
C MET A 784 -27.32 37.41 -2.31
N PHE A 785 -27.90 37.28 -3.50
CA PHE A 785 -28.22 36.00 -4.10
C PHE A 785 -26.99 35.11 -4.28
N PHE A 786 -25.93 35.62 -4.92
CA PHE A 786 -24.67 34.91 -5.11
C PHE A 786 -24.02 34.50 -3.78
N THR A 787 -23.99 35.44 -2.80
CA THR A 787 -23.44 35.15 -1.47
C THR A 787 -24.27 34.11 -0.73
N THR A 788 -25.57 34.11 -0.86
CA THR A 788 -26.48 33.08 -0.32
C THR A 788 -26.18 31.73 -0.93
N PHE A 789 -25.99 31.64 -2.25
CA PHE A 789 -25.59 30.40 -2.93
C PHE A 789 -24.28 29.84 -2.40
N VAL A 790 -23.25 30.67 -2.27
CA VAL A 790 -21.93 30.25 -1.72
C VAL A 790 -22.06 29.80 -0.27
N MET A 791 -22.82 30.50 0.56
CA MET A 791 -22.98 30.15 1.98
C MET A 791 -23.80 28.88 2.18
N ILE A 792 -24.77 28.55 1.31
CA ILE A 792 -25.43 27.23 1.30
C ILE A 792 -24.38 26.13 1.08
N GLN A 793 -23.46 26.30 0.13
CA GLN A 793 -22.41 25.32 -0.14
C GLN A 793 -21.39 25.24 1.01
N PHE A 794 -21.06 26.37 1.63
CA PHE A 794 -20.22 26.40 2.82
C PHE A 794 -20.77 25.51 3.94
N TRP A 795 -22.05 25.59 4.24
CA TRP A 795 -22.68 24.72 5.24
C TRP A 795 -22.86 23.28 4.76
N ASN A 796 -23.07 23.09 3.45
CA ASN A 796 -23.14 21.77 2.85
C ASN A 796 -21.81 21.00 2.95
N LEU A 797 -20.67 21.69 3.01
CA LEU A 797 -19.36 21.05 3.21
C LEU A 797 -19.30 20.27 4.55
N PHE A 798 -19.93 20.78 5.62
CA PHE A 798 -20.08 20.06 6.88
C PHE A 798 -20.92 18.80 6.73
N ASN A 799 -22.03 18.89 5.96
CA ASN A 799 -22.87 17.74 5.69
C ASN A 799 -22.15 16.68 4.86
N ALA A 800 -21.36 17.10 3.87
CA ALA A 800 -20.52 16.21 3.09
C ALA A 800 -19.44 15.50 3.95
N LYS A 801 -18.78 16.23 4.87
CA LYS A 801 -17.85 15.63 5.85
C LYS A 801 -18.52 14.51 6.66
N ALA A 802 -19.76 14.72 7.08
CA ALA A 802 -20.49 13.76 7.90
C ALA A 802 -21.26 12.69 7.07
N LEU A 803 -21.12 12.68 5.75
CA LEU A 803 -21.75 11.70 4.88
C LEU A 803 -21.33 10.29 5.26
N MET A 804 -22.27 9.36 5.36
CA MET A 804 -22.06 7.96 5.77
C MET A 804 -21.46 7.80 7.19
N SER A 805 -21.50 8.84 8.03
CA SER A 805 -21.08 8.76 9.42
C SER A 805 -22.30 8.76 10.35
N HIS A 806 -22.21 8.02 11.43
CA HIS A 806 -23.20 8.04 12.52
C HIS A 806 -22.96 9.18 13.51
N HIS A 807 -21.95 10.02 13.30
CA HIS A 807 -21.57 11.10 14.19
C HIS A 807 -22.05 12.48 13.71
N THR A 808 -21.95 13.47 14.60
CA THR A 808 -22.20 14.86 14.24
C THR A 808 -21.13 15.42 13.32
N ALA A 809 -21.47 16.39 12.46
CA ALA A 809 -20.50 17.07 11.59
C ALA A 809 -19.40 17.80 12.40
N PHE A 810 -19.68 18.12 13.66
CA PHE A 810 -18.74 18.81 14.55
C PHE A 810 -17.72 17.86 15.22
N ARG A 811 -17.91 16.53 15.10
CA ARG A 811 -16.96 15.59 15.70
C ARG A 811 -15.54 15.84 15.14
N HIS A 812 -14.58 15.98 16.02
CA HIS A 812 -13.17 16.26 15.72
C HIS A 812 -12.92 17.52 14.88
N PHE A 813 -13.89 18.44 14.75
CA PHE A 813 -13.77 19.63 13.94
C PHE A 813 -12.51 20.45 14.24
N LEU A 814 -12.22 20.70 15.52
CA LEU A 814 -11.03 21.46 15.95
C LEU A 814 -9.69 20.74 15.66
N LYS A 815 -9.72 19.42 15.44
CA LYS A 815 -8.55 18.63 15.07
C LYS A 815 -8.30 18.63 13.55
N ASP A 816 -9.32 18.94 12.76
CA ASP A 816 -9.29 18.92 11.31
C ASP A 816 -8.76 20.25 10.74
N LYS A 817 -7.47 20.53 10.97
CA LYS A 817 -6.81 21.79 10.57
C LYS A 817 -7.01 22.11 9.07
N GLY A 818 -7.02 21.11 8.19
CA GLY A 818 -7.26 21.29 6.76
C GLY A 818 -8.66 21.82 6.48
N MET A 819 -9.66 21.27 7.14
CA MET A 819 -11.06 21.71 7.03
C MET A 819 -11.23 23.17 7.51
N ILE A 820 -10.66 23.50 8.68
CA ILE A 820 -10.73 24.87 9.24
C ILE A 820 -10.07 25.87 8.29
N LEU A 821 -8.88 25.56 7.79
CA LEU A 821 -8.16 26.41 6.84
C LEU A 821 -9.02 26.69 5.61
N VAL A 822 -9.64 25.67 5.04
CA VAL A 822 -10.48 25.80 3.84
C VAL A 822 -11.71 26.64 4.10
N LEU A 823 -12.40 26.43 5.22
CA LEU A 823 -13.57 27.23 5.60
C LEU A 823 -13.20 28.71 5.74
N VAL A 824 -12.06 29.01 6.35
CA VAL A 824 -11.56 30.39 6.48
C VAL A 824 -11.22 30.97 5.09
N LEU A 825 -10.54 30.20 4.23
CA LEU A 825 -10.20 30.65 2.87
C LEU A 825 -11.43 30.94 2.02
N VAL A 826 -12.48 30.11 2.11
CA VAL A 826 -13.74 30.32 1.39
C VAL A 826 -14.44 31.59 1.89
N LEU A 827 -14.53 31.80 3.21
CA LEU A 827 -15.17 33.01 3.79
C LEU A 827 -14.39 34.27 3.42
N VAL A 828 -13.06 34.25 3.57
CA VAL A 828 -12.22 35.42 3.25
C VAL A 828 -12.26 35.70 1.74
N GLY A 829 -12.19 34.66 0.90
CA GLY A 829 -12.27 34.80 -0.54
C GLY A 829 -13.63 35.37 -0.99
N GLN A 830 -14.73 34.87 -0.43
CA GLN A 830 -16.05 35.40 -0.71
C GLN A 830 -16.19 36.87 -0.26
N TRP A 831 -15.66 37.21 0.91
CA TRP A 831 -15.67 38.58 1.39
C TRP A 831 -14.87 39.51 0.47
N ILE A 832 -13.68 39.07 0.01
CA ILE A 832 -12.86 39.84 -0.94
C ILE A 832 -13.61 40.08 -2.25
N ILE A 833 -14.24 39.04 -2.82
CA ILE A 833 -14.97 39.14 -4.08
C ILE A 833 -16.17 40.06 -3.95
N VAL A 834 -16.95 39.96 -2.88
CA VAL A 834 -18.13 40.81 -2.65
C VAL A 834 -17.73 42.26 -2.41
N THR A 835 -16.61 42.50 -1.71
CA THR A 835 -16.20 43.87 -1.34
C THR A 835 -15.43 44.59 -2.45
N PHE A 836 -14.57 43.85 -3.18
CA PHE A 836 -13.63 44.44 -4.16
C PHE A 836 -13.87 43.97 -5.61
N GLY A 837 -14.76 42.99 -5.83
CA GLY A 837 -14.99 42.38 -7.14
C GLY A 837 -15.65 43.29 -8.15
N GLY A 838 -16.51 44.23 -7.70
CA GLY A 838 -17.14 45.23 -8.53
C GLY A 838 -17.77 44.70 -9.81
N GLU A 839 -17.53 45.35 -10.94
CA GLU A 839 -18.04 44.94 -12.25
C GLU A 839 -17.50 43.57 -12.72
N MET A 840 -16.28 43.20 -12.32
CA MET A 840 -15.65 41.94 -12.73
C MET A 840 -16.44 40.70 -12.25
N PHE A 841 -17.00 40.76 -11.03
CA PHE A 841 -17.82 39.72 -10.44
C PHE A 841 -19.30 40.12 -10.36
N ARG A 842 -19.70 41.28 -10.92
CA ARG A 842 -21.03 41.83 -10.82
C ARG A 842 -21.52 41.83 -9.37
N THR A 843 -20.73 42.46 -8.47
CA THR A 843 -20.96 42.51 -7.03
C THR A 843 -20.88 43.92 -6.48
N THR A 844 -21.61 44.15 -5.39
CA THR A 844 -21.54 45.36 -4.57
C THR A 844 -21.24 45.02 -3.11
N PRO A 845 -20.54 45.85 -2.37
CA PRO A 845 -20.24 45.57 -0.95
C PRO A 845 -21.54 45.35 -0.15
N LEU A 846 -21.55 44.29 0.67
CA LEU A 846 -22.65 43.96 1.60
C LEU A 846 -22.34 44.54 2.99
N SER A 847 -23.36 45.00 3.69
CA SER A 847 -23.27 45.43 5.07
C SER A 847 -23.07 44.21 6.02
N LEU A 848 -22.55 44.46 7.21
CA LEU A 848 -22.36 43.41 8.23
C LEU A 848 -23.70 42.73 8.62
N HIS A 849 -24.78 43.53 8.66
CA HIS A 849 -26.10 42.97 8.94
C HIS A 849 -26.56 41.98 7.89
N GLU A 850 -26.34 42.27 6.62
CA GLU A 850 -26.70 41.37 5.49
C GLU A 850 -25.84 40.10 5.53
N TRP A 851 -24.53 40.23 5.80
CA TRP A 851 -23.68 39.06 6.01
C TRP A 851 -24.18 38.16 7.13
N LEU A 852 -24.51 38.70 8.30
CA LEU A 852 -25.02 37.94 9.43
C LEU A 852 -26.36 37.28 9.12
N LEU A 853 -27.21 37.96 8.39
CA LEU A 853 -28.53 37.44 7.95
C LEU A 853 -28.35 36.26 6.98
N ILE A 854 -27.44 36.38 6.00
CA ILE A 854 -27.18 35.34 5.02
C ILE A 854 -26.52 34.14 5.72
N ILE A 855 -25.50 34.34 6.56
CA ILE A 855 -24.82 33.27 7.30
C ILE A 855 -25.80 32.55 8.21
N GLY A 856 -26.66 33.30 8.93
CA GLY A 856 -27.64 32.76 9.87
C GLY A 856 -28.74 31.96 9.14
N SER A 857 -29.37 32.52 8.11
CA SER A 857 -30.42 31.86 7.37
C SER A 857 -29.94 30.61 6.63
N THR A 858 -28.78 30.65 5.99
CA THR A 858 -28.24 29.51 5.26
C THR A 858 -27.75 28.40 6.19
N SER A 859 -27.45 28.67 7.48
CA SER A 859 -27.07 27.65 8.46
C SER A 859 -28.13 26.56 8.66
N VAL A 860 -29.34 26.80 8.28
CA VAL A 860 -30.46 25.81 8.28
C VAL A 860 -30.05 24.55 7.52
N VAL A 861 -29.22 24.65 6.48
CA VAL A 861 -28.69 23.50 5.72
C VAL A 861 -27.91 22.55 6.63
N LEU A 862 -27.06 23.09 7.49
CA LEU A 862 -26.28 22.31 8.47
C LEU A 862 -27.21 21.64 9.50
N TRP A 863 -28.15 22.41 10.06
CA TRP A 863 -29.03 21.94 11.11
C TRP A 863 -30.03 20.89 10.59
N ALA A 864 -30.55 21.05 9.38
CA ALA A 864 -31.37 20.03 8.72
C ALA A 864 -30.60 18.71 8.56
N GLY A 865 -29.33 18.77 8.17
CA GLY A 865 -28.46 17.61 8.11
C GLY A 865 -28.22 16.96 9.49
N GLU A 866 -28.01 17.75 10.55
CA GLU A 866 -27.87 17.24 11.92
C GLU A 866 -29.15 16.58 12.46
N LEU A 867 -30.29 17.17 12.22
CA LEU A 867 -31.59 16.60 12.57
C LEU A 867 -31.82 15.25 11.89
N TRP A 868 -31.52 15.17 10.57
CA TRP A 868 -31.62 13.93 9.83
C TRP A 868 -30.71 12.82 10.38
N ARG A 869 -29.45 13.16 10.69
CA ARG A 869 -28.49 12.23 11.30
C ARG A 869 -28.94 11.78 12.68
N THR A 870 -29.48 12.68 13.47
CA THR A 870 -30.04 12.37 14.81
C THR A 870 -31.24 11.45 14.73
N PHE A 871 -32.13 11.69 13.78
CA PHE A 871 -33.28 10.83 13.51
C PHE A 871 -32.85 9.41 13.08
N LYS A 872 -31.88 9.29 12.16
CA LYS A 872 -31.33 7.98 11.78
C LYS A 872 -30.72 7.25 12.96
N ARG A 873 -29.99 7.94 13.85
CA ARG A 873 -29.42 7.34 15.08
C ARG A 873 -30.48 6.80 16.03
N MET A 874 -31.59 7.53 16.18
CA MET A 874 -32.71 7.08 17.03
C MET A 874 -33.36 5.82 16.49
N ILE A 875 -33.53 5.72 15.18
CA ILE A 875 -34.08 4.52 14.51
C ILE A 875 -33.11 3.34 14.66
N ALA A 876 -31.80 3.56 14.45
CA ALA A 876 -30.80 2.52 14.57
C ALA A 876 -30.63 1.98 15.99
N LYS A 877 -30.92 2.77 17.03
CA LYS A 877 -30.92 2.31 18.43
C LYS A 877 -32.19 1.52 18.82
N ARG A 878 -33.26 1.64 18.03
CA ARG A 878 -34.51 0.91 18.27
C ARG A 878 -34.58 -0.43 17.53
N ARG A 879 -33.69 -0.65 16.57
CA ARG A 879 -33.43 -1.94 15.94
C ARG A 879 -32.22 -2.65 16.60
#